data_269155c4ec7cb812ca1e6702fa768fde
#
_entry.id   269155c4ec7cb812ca1e6702fa768fde
#
_cell.length_a   1.000
_cell.length_b   1.000
_cell.length_c   1.000
_cell.angle_alpha   90.00
_cell.angle_beta   90.00
_cell.angle_gamma   90.00
#
_symmetry.space_group_name_H-M   'P 1'
#
loop_
_entity.id
_entity.type
_entity.pdbx_description
1 polymer ?
#
loop_
_entity_poly.entity_id
_entity_poly.type
_entity_poly.pdbx_seq_one_letter_code
_entity_poly.pdbx_strand_id
1 'polypeptide(L)'
;MARPEDSRVKIPALVHFTRLGYQYMSIKDMVRGVDYDPDTNIFYGLFLDAINKINNTDLSLEEAKKIIEELKIKLSNDDLGKAFFEILQKGYNGIKLIDYSSTTDNNSYVVVTELPYENGDDNFRPDIIVLINGMPLSFVEVKRQNNREGILAERERMTRRFSNPIYKKFVNLTQYTVFSNNNEYDDTDIEPIQGAFYASSNYGRMFFSKFREQRAEELDKGIKEIDEDVERFILKDNNLLAIKGTPEYASSIRKDSPTNRIVTSLYSPDRLRFILQYGLCYKETVDKNGIKHIEKHIMRYPQIFATLAIRDRLSEGVKKGVIWHTQGSGKTALAFSNVHFLRDYYQNQGEIAKFYFIVDRLDLATQAKAEFEARGLKVNTISSKEDFKTNIAAVGETDNTGKTSITVVNIQKFSDESVTKQSDYNVSVQRVYFLDEAHRSYNPKGSFLANLMASDRDAVMIALTGTPLIGDGYNTKDVFGNYIHKYYYNQSIADGYTLKLIREEIETKYKTELASTLEMLEVQHGSIEKKELYAHPKFVSAMVEYIVHDFEKGRAALDDSIGAMIVCDSAPQARAVSEQLSRTAKYSHALVLHDEGTKQDRKDIQEDFKKGKIDILVVYNMLLTGFDAPRLKKQYLARMIKAHNLLQTLTRVNRPYKDYHYGYVVDFANIKDEFDKTNKAYFEELQSELGDEVANYSEIFKSREEIEQDLNTIKNQLFLYDTENMVEFINQINDIDDKKTLLDLKNALTNYKALHNLIRLFGYDDLYIHFDVDKAIQMLNEVNNRISIINLKESMGSADDMSGILSMALDQISFQFRKIKEEELVIADAFRTSLEKARREIVDRCLDPKDPEYVALLDELKRIFKKKNIEELTSDEMKDLMGELDDLRKKAEKKNHEDQMLAKKYNGDVKYMRTHKRIMESPPPIADAVTIHKILMDVKNHADDTIAHNESMLDNEAYFIKTLQPFIINACKTQATKINIAQVKFIDMCISQEYFTERNWAS
;
A
#
# COMPACT_ATOMS: atom_id res chain seq x y z
N MET A 1 23.82 -21.48 -6.75
CA MET A 1 23.25 -20.79 -7.89
C MET A 1 23.26 -19.31 -7.57
N ALA A 2 23.73 -18.47 -8.47
CA ALA A 2 23.37 -17.06 -8.38
C ALA A 2 21.86 -17.01 -8.31
N ARG A 3 21.30 -16.43 -7.26
CA ARG A 3 19.86 -16.26 -7.19
C ARG A 3 19.49 -15.28 -8.30
N PRO A 4 18.49 -15.54 -9.14
CA PRO A 4 18.03 -14.55 -10.12
C PRO A 4 17.70 -13.19 -9.50
N GLU A 5 17.38 -13.17 -8.20
CA GLU A 5 17.18 -12.00 -7.36
C GLU A 5 18.46 -11.15 -7.26
N ASP A 6 19.62 -11.80 -7.03
CA ASP A 6 20.88 -11.08 -6.93
C ASP A 6 21.32 -10.53 -8.30
N SER A 7 21.27 -11.34 -9.34
CA SER A 7 21.78 -10.97 -10.67
C SER A 7 20.88 -9.96 -11.39
N ARG A 8 19.58 -10.02 -11.20
CA ARG A 8 18.60 -9.23 -11.97
C ARG A 8 18.05 -8.02 -11.20
N VAL A 9 18.16 -7.99 -9.88
CA VAL A 9 17.57 -6.89 -9.09
C VAL A 9 18.60 -6.27 -8.15
N LYS A 10 19.23 -7.05 -7.27
CA LYS A 10 20.14 -6.51 -6.24
C LYS A 10 21.38 -5.84 -6.84
N ILE A 11 22.14 -6.53 -7.68
CA ILE A 11 23.37 -5.99 -8.26
C ILE A 11 23.09 -4.81 -9.20
N PRO A 12 22.11 -4.86 -10.13
CA PRO A 12 21.72 -3.69 -10.92
C PRO A 12 21.39 -2.47 -10.07
N ALA A 13 20.64 -2.65 -8.95
CA ALA A 13 20.31 -1.57 -8.03
C ALA A 13 21.55 -0.99 -7.34
N LEU A 14 22.51 -1.83 -6.91
CA LEU A 14 23.78 -1.37 -6.33
C LEU A 14 24.58 -0.52 -7.30
N VAL A 15 24.73 -0.99 -8.54
CA VAL A 15 25.40 -0.19 -9.59
C VAL A 15 24.64 1.09 -9.85
N HIS A 16 23.32 1.08 -9.79
CA HIS A 16 22.53 2.29 -9.95
C HIS A 16 22.71 3.28 -8.79
N PHE A 17 22.83 2.81 -7.56
CA PHE A 17 23.19 3.68 -6.41
C PHE A 17 24.51 4.40 -6.65
N THR A 18 25.53 3.74 -7.23
CA THR A 18 26.80 4.41 -7.52
C THR A 18 26.67 5.49 -8.58
N ARG A 19 25.77 5.32 -9.55
CA ARG A 19 25.41 6.37 -10.54
C ARG A 19 24.74 7.59 -9.89
N LEU A 20 24.07 7.40 -8.76
CA LEU A 20 23.47 8.50 -7.97
C LEU A 20 24.49 9.19 -7.04
N GLY A 21 25.72 8.70 -7.01
CA GLY A 21 26.80 9.27 -6.20
C GLY A 21 27.05 8.56 -4.88
N TYR A 22 26.42 7.42 -4.63
CA TYR A 22 26.74 6.57 -3.47
C TYR A 22 28.05 5.82 -3.68
N GLN A 23 28.77 5.61 -2.59
CA GLN A 23 29.92 4.70 -2.60
C GLN A 23 29.45 3.30 -2.21
N TYR A 24 29.81 2.31 -3.01
CA TYR A 24 29.65 0.91 -2.60
C TYR A 24 30.82 0.52 -1.67
N MET A 25 30.52 -0.11 -0.54
CA MET A 25 31.51 -0.58 0.43
C MET A 25 31.30 -2.06 0.73
N SER A 26 32.33 -2.87 0.56
CA SER A 26 32.32 -4.27 1.02
C SER A 26 32.39 -4.35 2.54
N ILE A 27 31.61 -5.25 3.13
CA ILE A 27 31.63 -5.51 4.57
C ILE A 27 32.38 -6.80 4.93
N LYS A 28 32.98 -7.46 3.94
CA LYS A 28 33.60 -8.80 4.15
C LYS A 28 34.72 -8.79 5.18
N ASP A 29 35.50 -7.72 5.19
CA ASP A 29 36.65 -7.54 6.09
C ASP A 29 36.31 -6.70 7.32
N MET A 30 35.04 -6.26 7.48
CA MET A 30 34.58 -5.45 8.58
C MET A 30 34.27 -6.30 9.81
N VAL A 31 34.65 -5.82 10.97
CA VAL A 31 34.49 -6.54 12.24
C VAL A 31 33.45 -5.80 13.11
N ARG A 32 32.38 -6.51 13.43
CA ARG A 32 31.33 -6.03 14.34
C ARG A 32 31.90 -5.65 15.72
N GLY A 33 31.53 -4.49 16.22
CA GLY A 33 32.06 -3.94 17.47
C GLY A 33 33.40 -3.20 17.33
N VAL A 34 34.09 -3.35 16.18
CA VAL A 34 35.35 -2.65 15.88
C VAL A 34 35.11 -1.55 14.83
N ASP A 35 34.51 -1.89 13.71
CA ASP A 35 34.27 -0.97 12.61
C ASP A 35 32.87 -0.34 12.67
N TYR A 36 31.92 -1.04 13.25
CA TYR A 36 30.55 -0.57 13.44
C TYR A 36 29.95 -1.05 14.77
N ASP A 37 28.99 -0.28 15.27
CA ASP A 37 28.30 -0.57 16.53
C ASP A 37 27.47 -1.86 16.43
N PRO A 38 27.58 -2.79 17.37
CA PRO A 38 26.95 -4.10 17.29
C PRO A 38 25.41 -4.07 17.43
N ASP A 39 24.86 -3.00 18.01
CA ASP A 39 23.42 -2.88 18.29
C ASP A 39 22.67 -2.09 17.20
N THR A 40 23.35 -1.13 16.57
CA THR A 40 22.73 -0.18 15.63
C THR A 40 23.28 -0.32 14.22
N ASN A 41 24.39 -1.01 14.03
CA ASN A 41 25.13 -1.06 12.77
C ASN A 41 25.56 0.34 12.26
N ILE A 42 25.77 1.33 13.15
CA ILE A 42 26.36 2.62 12.79
C ILE A 42 27.85 2.44 12.61
N PHE A 43 28.40 2.83 11.48
CA PHE A 43 29.81 2.73 11.13
C PHE A 43 30.60 3.87 11.77
N TYR A 44 31.50 3.56 12.68
CA TYR A 44 32.23 4.54 13.53
C TYR A 44 33.04 5.54 12.70
N GLY A 45 33.82 5.05 11.73
CA GLY A 45 34.67 5.91 10.89
C GLY A 45 33.82 6.81 9.99
N LEU A 46 32.86 6.26 9.27
CA LEU A 46 31.98 7.03 8.39
C LEU A 46 31.17 8.08 9.17
N PHE A 47 30.70 7.72 10.38
CA PHE A 47 29.96 8.63 11.23
C PHE A 47 30.85 9.79 11.72
N LEU A 48 32.05 9.47 12.22
CA LEU A 48 33.00 10.46 12.68
C LEU A 48 33.37 11.47 11.58
N ASP A 49 33.76 10.96 10.40
CA ASP A 49 34.18 11.81 9.28
C ASP A 49 33.05 12.74 8.84
N ALA A 50 31.81 12.20 8.75
CA ALA A 50 30.66 12.97 8.34
C ALA A 50 30.29 14.06 9.35
N ILE A 51 30.18 13.73 10.65
CA ILE A 51 29.82 14.75 11.65
C ILE A 51 30.89 15.84 11.80
N ASN A 52 32.17 15.50 11.69
CA ASN A 52 33.26 16.48 11.69
C ASN A 52 33.14 17.42 10.47
N LYS A 53 32.91 16.87 9.29
CA LYS A 53 32.70 17.65 8.04
C LYS A 53 31.48 18.57 8.11
N ILE A 54 30.35 18.06 8.58
CA ILE A 54 29.07 18.81 8.65
C ILE A 54 29.18 19.98 9.64
N ASN A 55 29.84 19.77 10.79
CA ASN A 55 29.87 20.72 11.88
C ASN A 55 31.17 21.55 11.91
N ASN A 56 32.11 21.28 11.02
CA ASN A 56 33.44 21.85 11.01
C ASN A 56 34.13 21.70 12.39
N THR A 57 34.11 20.47 12.91
CA THR A 57 34.70 20.08 14.21
C THR A 57 35.81 19.05 14.00
N ASP A 58 36.56 18.77 15.05
CA ASP A 58 37.65 17.77 15.09
C ASP A 58 37.40 16.82 16.28
N LEU A 59 36.25 16.18 16.28
CA LEU A 59 35.86 15.20 17.29
C LEU A 59 36.72 13.94 17.13
N SER A 60 37.11 13.36 18.26
CA SER A 60 37.79 12.08 18.32
C SER A 60 36.81 10.91 18.14
N LEU A 61 37.37 9.74 17.83
CA LEU A 61 36.58 8.49 17.72
C LEU A 61 35.83 8.17 19.03
N GLU A 62 36.44 8.44 20.18
CA GLU A 62 35.79 8.19 21.47
C GLU A 62 34.63 9.15 21.74
N GLU A 63 34.67 10.38 21.27
CA GLU A 63 33.56 11.32 21.37
C GLU A 63 32.45 10.93 20.43
N ALA A 64 32.76 10.50 19.21
CA ALA A 64 31.77 9.96 18.27
C ALA A 64 31.07 8.71 18.83
N LYS A 65 31.82 7.78 19.44
CA LYS A 65 31.24 6.61 20.12
C LYS A 65 30.31 6.99 21.28
N LYS A 66 30.64 8.03 22.06
CA LYS A 66 29.75 8.54 23.12
C LYS A 66 28.44 9.07 22.53
N ILE A 67 28.49 9.79 21.43
CA ILE A 67 27.25 10.24 20.73
C ILE A 67 26.44 9.02 20.33
N ILE A 68 27.03 7.97 19.75
CA ILE A 68 26.33 6.74 19.34
C ILE A 68 25.68 6.05 20.55
N GLU A 69 26.38 5.96 21.71
CA GLU A 69 25.77 5.39 22.93
C GLU A 69 24.55 6.18 23.39
N GLU A 70 24.55 7.50 23.30
CA GLU A 70 23.39 8.33 23.61
C GLU A 70 22.25 8.13 22.59
N LEU A 71 22.57 7.96 21.30
CA LEU A 71 21.58 7.60 20.28
C LEU A 71 20.95 6.24 20.56
N LYS A 72 21.72 5.26 21.05
CA LYS A 72 21.21 3.93 21.44
C LYS A 72 20.15 4.02 22.54
N ILE A 73 20.33 4.92 23.51
CA ILE A 73 19.31 5.18 24.53
C ILE A 73 18.00 5.67 23.90
N LYS A 74 18.08 6.64 22.97
CA LYS A 74 16.90 7.15 22.27
C LYS A 74 16.24 6.10 21.37
N LEU A 75 17.04 5.27 20.70
CA LEU A 75 16.56 4.17 19.87
C LEU A 75 15.92 3.01 20.66
N SER A 76 16.07 3.00 21.99
CA SER A 76 15.43 2.01 22.85
C SER A 76 14.02 2.42 23.30
N ASN A 77 13.57 3.63 22.99
CA ASN A 77 12.22 4.10 23.34
C ASN A 77 11.12 3.34 22.58
N ASP A 78 9.91 3.28 23.18
CA ASP A 78 8.71 2.76 22.52
C ASP A 78 7.99 3.88 21.76
N ASP A 79 8.68 4.48 20.79
CA ASP A 79 8.20 5.66 20.07
C ASP A 79 8.39 5.60 18.54
N LEU A 80 8.63 4.43 17.98
CA LEU A 80 8.94 4.21 16.54
C LEU A 80 10.13 5.04 16.04
N GLY A 81 11.04 5.45 16.96
CA GLY A 81 12.20 6.27 16.65
C GLY A 81 11.90 7.77 16.57
N LYS A 82 10.78 8.25 17.12
CA LYS A 82 10.45 9.67 17.15
C LYS A 82 11.53 10.52 17.80
N ALA A 83 12.03 10.10 18.97
CA ALA A 83 13.11 10.82 19.66
C ALA A 83 14.40 10.86 18.83
N PHE A 84 14.72 9.78 18.13
CA PHE A 84 15.85 9.75 17.20
C PHE A 84 15.63 10.66 15.98
N PHE A 85 14.43 10.62 15.39
CA PHE A 85 14.07 11.49 14.28
C PHE A 85 14.18 12.98 14.66
N GLU A 86 13.76 13.37 15.86
CA GLU A 86 13.93 14.74 16.34
C GLU A 86 15.40 15.15 16.42
N ILE A 87 16.30 14.21 16.77
CA ILE A 87 17.75 14.44 16.76
C ILE A 87 18.26 14.58 15.31
N LEU A 88 17.78 13.77 14.37
CA LEU A 88 18.12 13.94 12.94
C LEU A 88 17.73 15.33 12.42
N GLN A 89 16.60 15.89 12.91
CA GLN A 89 16.13 17.22 12.50
C GLN A 89 16.90 18.37 13.15
N LYS A 90 17.22 18.27 14.43
CA LYS A 90 17.71 19.39 15.25
C LYS A 90 19.21 19.27 15.60
N GLY A 91 19.78 18.09 15.44
CA GLY A 91 21.07 17.73 15.97
C GLY A 91 21.02 17.28 17.45
N TYR A 92 22.16 16.81 17.94
CA TYR A 92 22.37 16.39 19.33
C TYR A 92 23.44 17.25 19.98
N ASN A 93 23.08 17.95 21.05
CA ASN A 93 23.99 18.87 21.77
C ASN A 93 24.72 19.85 20.84
N GLY A 94 24.05 20.38 19.84
CA GLY A 94 24.63 21.32 18.87
C GLY A 94 25.31 20.63 17.67
N ILE A 95 25.54 19.34 17.71
CA ILE A 95 26.12 18.55 16.59
C ILE A 95 25.02 18.11 15.65
N LYS A 96 25.04 18.58 14.39
CA LYS A 96 24.14 18.12 13.33
C LYS A 96 24.59 16.75 12.83
N LEU A 97 23.65 15.82 12.71
CA LEU A 97 23.90 14.48 12.18
C LEU A 97 23.67 14.38 10.66
N ILE A 98 22.89 15.30 10.10
CA ILE A 98 22.58 15.41 8.66
C ILE A 98 22.69 16.87 8.25
N ASP A 99 23.31 17.10 7.09
CA ASP A 99 23.33 18.40 6.43
C ASP A 99 22.12 18.53 5.51
N TYR A 100 21.17 19.38 5.90
CA TYR A 100 19.98 19.70 5.09
C TYR A 100 20.17 20.98 4.25
N SER A 101 21.38 21.51 4.15
CA SER A 101 21.64 22.70 3.33
C SER A 101 21.27 22.48 1.87
N SER A 102 20.62 23.47 1.25
CA SER A 102 20.29 23.45 -0.17
C SER A 102 21.48 23.86 -1.07
N THR A 103 22.51 24.48 -0.51
CA THR A 103 23.65 25.03 -1.26
C THR A 103 24.89 24.15 -1.24
N THR A 104 25.05 23.37 -0.17
CA THR A 104 26.18 22.46 0.01
C THR A 104 25.67 21.11 0.48
N ASP A 105 26.30 20.04 0.03
CA ASP A 105 26.03 18.70 0.55
C ASP A 105 27.30 18.11 1.15
N ASN A 106 27.35 18.13 2.47
CA ASN A 106 28.45 17.60 3.24
C ASN A 106 28.18 16.17 3.74
N ASN A 107 27.03 15.58 3.36
CA ASN A 107 26.71 14.22 3.76
C ASN A 107 27.58 13.19 3.04
N SER A 108 27.73 12.04 3.66
CA SER A 108 28.31 10.83 3.10
C SER A 108 27.18 9.84 2.76
N TYR A 109 27.21 9.31 1.54
CA TYR A 109 26.23 8.36 1.01
C TYR A 109 26.93 7.05 0.65
N VAL A 110 26.63 5.99 1.39
CA VAL A 110 27.27 4.68 1.21
C VAL A 110 26.20 3.60 1.14
N VAL A 111 26.41 2.58 0.30
CA VAL A 111 25.60 1.37 0.29
C VAL A 111 26.43 0.14 0.57
N VAL A 112 25.87 -0.76 1.37
CA VAL A 112 26.44 -2.07 1.71
C VAL A 112 25.43 -3.17 1.49
N THR A 113 25.90 -4.40 1.28
CA THR A 113 25.03 -5.57 1.09
C THR A 113 25.03 -6.45 2.32
N GLU A 114 23.85 -7.02 2.61
CA GLU A 114 23.68 -8.13 3.55
C GLU A 114 24.33 -7.89 4.94
N LEU A 115 24.42 -6.64 5.41
CA LEU A 115 24.89 -6.31 6.75
C LEU A 115 23.99 -6.97 7.79
N PRO A 116 24.49 -7.92 8.60
CA PRO A 116 23.65 -8.66 9.52
C PRO A 116 23.19 -7.78 10.67
N TYR A 117 21.91 -7.83 10.98
CA TYR A 117 21.39 -7.41 12.26
C TYR A 117 21.15 -8.68 13.09
N GLU A 118 22.13 -9.02 13.90
CA GLU A 118 22.11 -10.25 14.69
C GLU A 118 21.47 -9.99 16.05
N ASN A 119 20.48 -10.80 16.39
CA ASN A 119 19.85 -10.73 17.70
C ASN A 119 19.33 -12.11 18.12
N GLY A 120 20.19 -12.89 18.77
CA GLY A 120 19.89 -14.25 19.16
C GLY A 120 19.74 -15.19 17.96
N ASP A 121 18.66 -15.98 17.94
CA ASP A 121 18.45 -17.02 16.93
C ASP A 121 17.88 -16.51 15.59
N ASP A 122 17.47 -15.25 15.51
CA ASP A 122 16.89 -14.66 14.28
C ASP A 122 17.84 -13.59 13.70
N ASN A 123 18.59 -13.97 12.67
CA ASN A 123 19.47 -13.09 11.95
C ASN A 123 18.76 -12.46 10.75
N PHE A 124 18.62 -11.15 10.75
CA PHE A 124 18.09 -10.39 9.61
C PHE A 124 19.24 -9.77 8.81
N ARG A 125 19.20 -9.96 7.50
CA ARG A 125 20.17 -9.36 6.56
C ARG A 125 19.38 -8.71 5.42
N PRO A 126 19.13 -7.40 5.49
CA PRO A 126 18.56 -6.68 4.36
C PRO A 126 19.46 -6.80 3.13
N ASP A 127 18.87 -6.87 1.93
CA ASP A 127 19.62 -7.07 0.69
C ASP A 127 20.58 -5.91 0.41
N ILE A 128 20.10 -4.67 0.52
CA ILE A 128 20.89 -3.45 0.34
C ILE A 128 20.57 -2.50 1.50
N ILE A 129 21.60 -2.04 2.21
CA ILE A 129 21.46 -1.07 3.30
C ILE A 129 22.03 0.26 2.84
N VAL A 130 21.27 1.32 3.08
CA VAL A 130 21.63 2.68 2.72
C VAL A 130 22.12 3.42 3.96
N LEU A 131 23.39 3.73 3.97
CA LEU A 131 24.06 4.46 5.03
C LEU A 131 24.12 5.95 4.67
N ILE A 132 23.62 6.78 5.55
CA ILE A 132 23.77 8.23 5.49
C ILE A 132 24.63 8.65 6.67
N ASN A 133 25.77 9.22 6.40
CA ASN A 133 26.73 9.59 7.44
C ASN A 133 27.08 8.42 8.39
N GLY A 134 27.22 7.22 7.80
CA GLY A 134 27.52 6.01 8.55
C GLY A 134 26.31 5.37 9.27
N MET A 135 25.15 6.02 9.29
CA MET A 135 23.91 5.53 9.92
C MET A 135 23.05 4.74 8.91
N PRO A 136 22.61 3.51 9.22
CA PRO A 136 21.74 2.71 8.35
C PRO A 136 20.27 3.19 8.42
N LEU A 137 19.98 4.32 7.77
CA LEU A 137 18.68 4.98 7.86
C LEU A 137 17.62 4.38 6.95
N SER A 138 18.02 3.57 5.96
CA SER A 138 17.09 2.95 5.01
C SER A 138 17.68 1.64 4.50
N PHE A 139 16.80 0.80 3.92
CA PHE A 139 17.21 -0.40 3.21
C PHE A 139 16.30 -0.70 2.02
N VAL A 140 16.81 -1.48 1.08
CA VAL A 140 16.05 -1.99 -0.06
C VAL A 140 16.05 -3.50 0.01
N GLU A 141 14.87 -4.08 0.01
CA GLU A 141 14.64 -5.52 -0.05
C GLU A 141 14.18 -5.87 -1.46
N VAL A 142 14.83 -6.83 -2.08
CA VAL A 142 14.53 -7.22 -3.45
C VAL A 142 13.95 -8.62 -3.53
N LYS A 143 13.18 -8.87 -4.57
CA LYS A 143 12.61 -10.19 -4.89
C LYS A 143 12.74 -10.44 -6.38
N ARG A 144 12.81 -11.69 -6.79
CA ARG A 144 12.87 -12.02 -8.20
C ARG A 144 11.56 -11.76 -8.93
N GLN A 145 11.66 -11.38 -10.19
CA GLN A 145 10.55 -10.94 -11.05
C GLN A 145 9.35 -11.90 -11.11
N ASN A 146 9.60 -13.20 -11.19
CA ASN A 146 8.53 -14.20 -11.38
C ASN A 146 7.89 -14.69 -10.08
N ASN A 147 8.17 -14.06 -8.95
CA ASN A 147 7.57 -14.42 -7.67
C ASN A 147 6.45 -13.44 -7.32
N ARG A 148 5.24 -13.69 -7.82
CA ARG A 148 4.06 -12.84 -7.56
C ARG A 148 3.72 -12.69 -6.08
N GLU A 149 3.93 -13.72 -5.28
CA GLU A 149 3.66 -13.69 -3.84
C GLU A 149 4.83 -13.10 -3.03
N GLY A 150 6.00 -12.90 -3.65
CA GLY A 150 7.23 -12.51 -2.95
C GLY A 150 7.13 -11.18 -2.21
N ILE A 151 6.46 -10.18 -2.78
CA ILE A 151 6.27 -8.87 -2.14
C ILE A 151 5.31 -8.96 -0.97
N LEU A 152 4.18 -9.67 -1.11
CA LEU A 152 3.21 -9.87 -0.02
C LEU A 152 3.83 -10.66 1.13
N ALA A 153 4.48 -11.79 0.83
CA ALA A 153 5.17 -12.59 1.84
C ALA A 153 6.25 -11.78 2.57
N GLU A 154 6.95 -10.90 1.86
CA GLU A 154 7.94 -10.01 2.44
C GLU A 154 7.29 -8.97 3.36
N ARG A 155 6.18 -8.36 2.96
CA ARG A 155 5.40 -7.44 3.81
C ARG A 155 5.00 -8.11 5.13
N GLU A 156 4.48 -9.34 5.07
CA GLU A 156 4.09 -10.09 6.25
C GLU A 156 5.30 -10.47 7.12
N ARG A 157 6.41 -10.87 6.49
CA ARG A 157 7.65 -11.17 7.18
C ARG A 157 8.19 -9.95 7.93
N MET A 158 8.22 -8.79 7.25
CA MET A 158 8.66 -7.53 7.87
C MET A 158 7.70 -7.08 8.96
N THR A 159 6.39 -7.22 8.76
CA THR A 159 5.38 -6.94 9.79
C THR A 159 5.64 -7.74 11.06
N ARG A 160 5.88 -9.06 10.95
CA ARG A 160 6.21 -9.91 12.10
C ARG A 160 7.54 -9.54 12.74
N ARG A 161 8.56 -9.27 11.92
CA ARG A 161 9.91 -8.90 12.41
C ARG A 161 9.87 -7.57 13.15
N PHE A 162 9.22 -6.57 12.58
CA PHE A 162 9.13 -5.24 13.17
C PHE A 162 8.22 -5.18 14.41
N SER A 163 7.29 -6.13 14.55
CA SER A 163 6.50 -6.31 15.78
C SER A 163 7.30 -6.98 16.91
N ASN A 164 8.46 -7.56 16.61
CA ASN A 164 9.28 -8.23 17.61
C ASN A 164 10.17 -7.19 18.36
N PRO A 165 10.04 -7.05 19.69
CA PRO A 165 10.82 -6.09 20.50
C PRO A 165 12.34 -6.20 20.33
N ILE A 166 12.84 -7.36 19.94
CA ILE A 166 14.24 -7.63 19.66
C ILE A 166 14.79 -6.68 18.57
N TYR A 167 13.98 -6.34 17.56
CA TYR A 167 14.36 -5.44 16.47
C TYR A 167 14.04 -3.96 16.74
N LYS A 168 13.64 -3.58 17.96
CA LYS A 168 13.22 -2.21 18.29
C LYS A 168 14.20 -1.15 17.81
N LYS A 169 15.49 -1.28 18.14
CA LYS A 169 16.51 -0.31 17.73
C LYS A 169 16.63 -0.22 16.21
N PHE A 170 16.57 -1.35 15.51
CA PHE A 170 16.58 -1.38 14.05
C PHE A 170 15.36 -0.67 13.46
N VAL A 171 14.15 -0.95 13.97
CA VAL A 171 12.91 -0.30 13.53
C VAL A 171 12.94 1.20 13.78
N ASN A 172 13.43 1.61 14.95
CA ASN A 172 13.50 3.01 15.34
C ASN A 172 14.54 3.80 14.52
N LEU A 173 15.66 3.16 14.17
CA LEU A 173 16.72 3.75 13.34
C LEU A 173 16.28 3.88 11.87
N THR A 174 15.60 2.87 11.33
CA THR A 174 15.13 2.85 9.94
C THR A 174 14.07 3.92 9.72
N GLN A 175 14.29 4.83 8.77
CA GLN A 175 13.37 5.90 8.47
C GLN A 175 12.29 5.46 7.48
N TYR A 176 12.71 4.88 6.37
CA TYR A 176 11.83 4.26 5.38
C TYR A 176 12.57 3.14 4.65
N THR A 177 11.86 2.37 3.86
CA THR A 177 12.39 1.22 3.16
C THR A 177 11.71 1.04 1.81
N VAL A 178 12.39 0.35 0.88
CA VAL A 178 11.88 0.01 -0.43
C VAL A 178 11.83 -1.51 -0.60
N PHE A 179 10.79 -2.00 -1.27
CA PHE A 179 10.60 -3.40 -1.64
C PHE A 179 10.35 -3.48 -3.14
N SER A 180 11.11 -4.30 -3.86
CA SER A 180 10.98 -4.38 -5.30
C SER A 180 11.19 -5.79 -5.84
N ASN A 181 10.37 -6.19 -6.81
CA ASN A 181 10.62 -7.36 -7.64
C ASN A 181 10.95 -6.99 -9.09
N ASN A 182 11.31 -5.73 -9.33
CA ASN A 182 11.70 -5.20 -10.64
C ASN A 182 10.66 -5.41 -11.76
N ASN A 183 9.38 -5.46 -11.40
CA ASN A 183 8.26 -5.47 -12.33
C ASN A 183 7.58 -4.10 -12.37
N GLU A 184 6.86 -3.84 -13.46
CA GLU A 184 5.92 -2.71 -13.51
C GLU A 184 4.75 -2.97 -12.55
N TYR A 185 4.09 -1.89 -12.11
CA TYR A 185 2.88 -2.02 -11.31
C TYR A 185 1.77 -2.69 -12.12
N ASP A 186 1.04 -3.56 -11.47
CA ASP A 186 -0.28 -3.96 -11.94
C ASP A 186 -1.32 -3.00 -11.33
N ASP A 187 -1.89 -2.14 -12.16
CA ASP A 187 -2.86 -1.14 -11.72
C ASP A 187 -4.26 -1.72 -11.56
N THR A 188 -4.48 -2.94 -12.03
CA THR A 188 -5.73 -3.69 -11.82
C THR A 188 -5.76 -4.37 -10.45
N ASP A 189 -4.60 -4.58 -9.82
CA ASP A 189 -4.49 -5.26 -8.54
C ASP A 189 -4.34 -4.25 -7.39
N ILE A 190 -5.21 -4.36 -6.39
CA ILE A 190 -5.19 -3.50 -5.20
C ILE A 190 -4.09 -3.93 -4.24
N GLU A 191 -3.77 -5.23 -4.19
CA GLU A 191 -2.69 -5.74 -3.36
C GLU A 191 -1.33 -5.47 -4.00
N PRO A 192 -0.28 -5.13 -3.21
CA PRO A 192 1.05 -4.86 -3.74
C PRO A 192 1.78 -6.16 -4.11
N ILE A 193 1.33 -6.81 -5.20
CA ILE A 193 1.84 -8.11 -5.64
C ILE A 193 3.14 -7.94 -6.46
N GLN A 194 3.15 -6.97 -7.36
CA GLN A 194 4.30 -6.69 -8.21
C GLN A 194 4.58 -5.19 -8.33
N GLY A 195 5.85 -4.83 -8.45
CA GLY A 195 6.29 -3.45 -8.57
C GLY A 195 7.41 -3.10 -7.59
N ALA A 196 7.62 -1.82 -7.42
CA ALA A 196 8.57 -1.26 -6.48
C ALA A 196 7.83 -0.33 -5.49
N PHE A 197 7.78 -0.73 -4.23
CA PHE A 197 6.99 -0.08 -3.18
C PHE A 197 7.90 0.54 -2.14
N TYR A 198 7.42 1.58 -1.46
CA TYR A 198 8.09 2.15 -0.29
C TYR A 198 7.16 2.17 0.92
N ALA A 199 7.76 2.16 2.10
CA ALA A 199 7.04 2.17 3.37
C ALA A 199 7.86 2.83 4.47
N SER A 200 7.22 3.44 5.45
CA SER A 200 7.87 3.78 6.73
C SER A 200 7.97 2.55 7.63
N SER A 201 8.97 2.53 8.52
CA SER A 201 9.04 1.51 9.57
C SER A 201 7.85 1.64 10.53
N ASN A 202 7.32 0.51 11.03
CA ASN A 202 6.21 0.47 11.97
C ASN A 202 6.30 -0.79 12.84
N TYR A 203 5.81 -0.76 14.08
CA TYR A 203 5.74 -1.95 14.97
C TYR A 203 4.62 -2.93 14.62
N GLY A 204 3.87 -2.70 13.56
CA GLY A 204 2.79 -3.54 13.10
C GLY A 204 2.77 -3.68 11.58
N ARG A 205 1.56 -3.78 11.02
CA ARG A 205 1.37 -3.92 9.57
C ARG A 205 2.04 -2.77 8.83
N MET A 206 2.93 -3.09 7.90
CA MET A 206 3.55 -2.13 7.00
C MET A 206 2.61 -1.81 5.82
N PHE A 207 2.53 -0.52 5.50
CA PHE A 207 1.74 -0.05 4.36
C PHE A 207 2.67 0.22 3.18
N PHE A 208 2.58 -0.62 2.16
CA PHE A 208 3.34 -0.49 0.93
C PHE A 208 2.65 0.51 0.00
N SER A 209 3.35 1.58 -0.33
CA SER A 209 2.88 2.64 -1.23
C SER A 209 3.56 2.54 -2.59
N LYS A 210 2.80 2.69 -3.68
CA LYS A 210 3.34 2.87 -5.02
C LYS A 210 4.00 4.24 -5.13
N PHE A 211 5.07 4.35 -5.92
CA PHE A 211 5.70 5.62 -6.26
C PHE A 211 5.69 5.83 -7.77
N ARG A 212 5.04 6.91 -8.23
CA ARG A 212 5.04 7.30 -9.63
C ARG A 212 5.78 8.62 -9.75
N GLU A 213 6.94 8.58 -10.41
CA GLU A 213 7.77 9.77 -10.58
C GLU A 213 7.12 10.75 -11.58
N GLN A 214 7.04 12.00 -11.18
CA GLN A 214 6.46 13.08 -12.01
C GLN A 214 7.51 14.09 -12.50
N ARG A 215 8.79 13.91 -12.08
CA ARG A 215 9.91 14.80 -12.42
C ARG A 215 11.15 14.03 -12.85
N ALA A 216 10.95 12.97 -13.61
CA ALA A 216 12.03 12.08 -14.05
C ALA A 216 13.14 12.84 -14.79
N GLU A 217 12.80 13.78 -15.67
CA GLU A 217 13.76 14.59 -16.43
C GLU A 217 14.69 15.44 -15.55
N GLU A 218 14.22 15.91 -14.40
CA GLU A 218 15.06 16.65 -13.45
C GLU A 218 16.07 15.72 -12.77
N LEU A 219 15.62 14.55 -12.35
CA LEU A 219 16.45 13.57 -11.66
C LEU A 219 17.46 12.89 -12.60
N ASP A 220 17.06 12.63 -13.84
CA ASP A 220 17.90 12.00 -14.86
C ASP A 220 19.19 12.78 -15.14
N LYS A 221 19.17 14.10 -14.96
CA LYS A 221 20.36 14.96 -15.11
C LYS A 221 21.44 14.69 -14.06
N GLY A 222 21.05 14.15 -12.91
CA GLY A 222 21.97 13.80 -11.83
C GLY A 222 22.54 12.39 -11.91
N ILE A 223 22.04 11.55 -12.82
CA ILE A 223 22.49 10.16 -12.97
C ILE A 223 23.80 10.12 -13.79
N LYS A 224 24.87 9.68 -13.16
CA LYS A 224 26.17 9.49 -13.81
C LYS A 224 26.18 8.26 -14.71
N GLU A 225 27.12 8.23 -15.66
CA GLU A 225 27.42 7.00 -16.39
C GLU A 225 27.96 5.92 -15.46
N ILE A 226 27.90 4.67 -15.90
CA ILE A 226 28.42 3.54 -15.14
C ILE A 226 29.94 3.62 -15.12
N ASP A 227 30.51 3.58 -13.92
CA ASP A 227 31.94 3.41 -13.74
C ASP A 227 32.26 1.91 -13.82
N GLU A 228 32.95 1.51 -14.88
CA GLU A 228 33.25 0.10 -15.15
C GLU A 228 34.11 -0.56 -14.05
N ASP A 229 35.02 0.17 -13.41
CA ASP A 229 35.85 -0.37 -12.37
C ASP A 229 35.04 -0.61 -11.09
N VAL A 230 34.14 0.30 -10.77
CA VAL A 230 33.20 0.17 -9.64
C VAL A 230 32.20 -0.97 -9.92
N GLU A 231 31.63 -1.05 -11.11
CA GLU A 231 30.77 -2.16 -11.52
C GLU A 231 31.47 -3.51 -11.36
N ARG A 232 32.70 -3.60 -11.89
CA ARG A 232 33.52 -4.82 -11.80
C ARG A 232 33.84 -5.18 -10.35
N PHE A 233 34.14 -4.20 -9.52
CA PHE A 233 34.34 -4.40 -8.10
C PHE A 233 33.09 -4.95 -7.40
N ILE A 234 31.92 -4.36 -7.64
CA ILE A 234 30.63 -4.84 -7.10
C ILE A 234 30.37 -6.29 -7.53
N LEU A 235 30.53 -6.60 -8.81
CA LEU A 235 30.34 -7.94 -9.34
C LEU A 235 31.31 -8.96 -8.75
N LYS A 236 32.59 -8.61 -8.62
CA LYS A 236 33.62 -9.46 -8.01
C LYS A 236 33.32 -9.70 -6.54
N ASP A 237 33.01 -8.66 -5.79
CA ASP A 237 32.69 -8.76 -4.36
C ASP A 237 31.47 -9.64 -4.08
N ASN A 238 30.47 -9.61 -4.96
CA ASN A 238 29.28 -10.45 -4.87
C ASN A 238 29.41 -11.81 -5.59
N ASN A 239 30.60 -12.17 -6.09
CA ASN A 239 30.88 -13.42 -6.82
C ASN A 239 30.05 -13.60 -8.09
N LEU A 240 29.70 -12.52 -8.78
CA LEU A 240 28.81 -12.49 -9.94
C LEU A 240 29.45 -11.95 -11.23
N LEU A 241 30.80 -11.95 -11.33
CA LEU A 241 31.49 -11.50 -12.55
C LEU A 241 30.99 -12.17 -13.83
N ALA A 242 30.55 -13.40 -13.72
CA ALA A 242 30.10 -14.19 -14.89
C ALA A 242 28.82 -13.67 -15.56
N ILE A 243 28.01 -12.84 -14.85
CA ILE A 243 26.77 -12.28 -15.41
C ILE A 243 27.02 -11.04 -16.27
N LYS A 244 28.19 -10.40 -16.13
CA LYS A 244 28.52 -9.22 -16.95
C LYS A 244 28.45 -9.54 -18.43
N GLY A 245 27.84 -8.68 -19.21
CA GLY A 245 27.64 -8.89 -20.64
C GLY A 245 26.49 -9.83 -21.03
N THR A 246 25.73 -10.39 -20.08
CA THR A 246 24.48 -11.09 -20.40
C THR A 246 23.37 -10.11 -20.78
N PRO A 247 22.48 -10.45 -21.75
CA PRO A 247 21.37 -9.58 -22.14
C PRO A 247 20.46 -9.20 -20.97
N GLU A 248 20.26 -10.09 -20.02
CA GLU A 248 19.40 -9.90 -18.87
C GLU A 248 19.99 -8.91 -17.87
N TYR A 249 21.29 -9.01 -17.62
CA TYR A 249 21.99 -8.02 -16.79
C TYR A 249 21.98 -6.66 -17.47
N ALA A 250 22.26 -6.60 -18.77
CA ALA A 250 22.22 -5.36 -19.54
C ALA A 250 20.84 -4.70 -19.53
N SER A 251 19.76 -5.48 -19.57
CA SER A 251 18.40 -4.94 -19.44
C SER A 251 18.07 -4.44 -18.03
N SER A 252 18.56 -5.15 -17.00
CA SER A 252 18.27 -4.82 -15.59
C SER A 252 19.07 -3.62 -15.07
N ILE A 253 20.25 -3.34 -15.64
CA ILE A 253 21.13 -2.21 -15.24
C ILE A 253 20.67 -0.87 -15.84
N ARG A 254 19.71 -0.88 -16.73
CA ARG A 254 19.15 0.34 -17.34
C ARG A 254 18.56 1.25 -16.26
N LYS A 255 18.70 2.59 -16.45
CA LYS A 255 18.17 3.57 -15.49
C LYS A 255 16.65 3.54 -15.35
N ASP A 256 15.95 3.09 -16.38
CA ASP A 256 14.49 3.04 -16.49
C ASP A 256 13.88 1.70 -16.02
N SER A 257 14.69 0.76 -15.51
CA SER A 257 14.12 -0.45 -14.86
C SER A 257 13.34 -0.08 -13.60
N PRO A 258 12.26 -0.81 -13.24
CA PRO A 258 11.38 -0.43 -12.12
C PRO A 258 12.09 -0.20 -10.79
N THR A 259 13.06 -1.06 -10.44
CA THR A 259 13.85 -0.88 -9.22
C THR A 259 14.75 0.36 -9.30
N ASN A 260 15.40 0.59 -10.43
CA ASN A 260 16.30 1.75 -10.59
C ASN A 260 15.50 3.06 -10.59
N ARG A 261 14.30 3.09 -11.18
CA ARG A 261 13.42 4.27 -11.11
C ARG A 261 13.06 4.63 -9.67
N ILE A 262 12.61 3.67 -8.84
CA ILE A 262 12.27 3.99 -7.45
C ILE A 262 13.51 4.35 -6.63
N VAL A 263 14.66 3.74 -6.91
CA VAL A 263 15.94 4.13 -6.29
C VAL A 263 16.29 5.57 -6.67
N THR A 264 16.19 5.96 -7.93
CA THR A 264 16.36 7.36 -8.35
C THR A 264 15.39 8.28 -7.63
N SER A 265 14.11 7.93 -7.59
CA SER A 265 13.05 8.76 -7.04
C SER A 265 13.16 9.01 -5.54
N LEU A 266 13.66 8.04 -4.77
CA LEU A 266 13.70 8.11 -3.31
C LEU A 266 15.09 8.34 -2.72
N TYR A 267 16.16 8.00 -3.47
CA TYR A 267 17.52 8.05 -2.97
C TYR A 267 18.44 9.01 -3.74
N SER A 268 17.98 9.73 -4.77
CA SER A 268 18.74 10.89 -5.26
C SER A 268 19.03 11.84 -4.09
N PRO A 269 20.26 12.32 -3.88
CA PRO A 269 20.65 13.03 -2.65
C PRO A 269 19.70 14.16 -2.23
N ASP A 270 19.27 14.99 -3.18
CA ASP A 270 18.32 16.08 -2.90
C ASP A 270 16.94 15.58 -2.48
N ARG A 271 16.43 14.54 -3.16
CA ARG A 271 15.12 13.95 -2.83
C ARG A 271 15.18 13.21 -1.50
N LEU A 272 16.25 12.49 -1.21
CA LEU A 272 16.48 11.84 0.07
C LEU A 272 16.47 12.85 1.23
N ARG A 273 17.22 13.95 1.09
CA ARG A 273 17.25 15.04 2.09
C ARG A 273 15.86 15.63 2.29
N PHE A 274 15.13 15.90 1.18
CA PHE A 274 13.76 16.39 1.25
C PHE A 274 12.83 15.42 2.01
N ILE A 275 12.91 14.12 1.73
CA ILE A 275 12.09 13.11 2.40
C ILE A 275 12.45 13.03 3.89
N LEU A 276 13.73 12.99 4.23
CA LEU A 276 14.17 12.94 5.63
C LEU A 276 13.78 14.22 6.39
N GLN A 277 13.76 15.38 5.74
CA GLN A 277 13.45 16.65 6.39
C GLN A 277 11.94 16.92 6.50
N TYR A 278 11.16 16.66 5.44
CA TYR A 278 9.76 17.06 5.34
C TYR A 278 8.80 15.90 5.08
N GLY A 279 9.31 14.79 4.56
CA GLY A 279 8.48 13.67 4.10
C GLY A 279 8.03 12.72 5.19
N LEU A 280 8.59 12.81 6.39
CA LEU A 280 8.29 11.93 7.52
C LEU A 280 7.59 12.69 8.64
N CYS A 281 6.62 12.05 9.26
CA CYS A 281 5.98 12.59 10.46
C CYS A 281 5.49 11.48 11.39
N TYR A 282 5.29 11.84 12.65
CA TYR A 282 4.77 10.95 13.69
C TYR A 282 3.39 11.43 14.11
N LYS A 283 2.41 10.54 14.05
CA LYS A 283 1.05 10.79 14.52
C LYS A 283 0.86 10.12 15.88
N GLU A 284 0.60 10.90 16.90
CA GLU A 284 0.32 10.43 18.25
C GLU A 284 -1.17 10.55 18.54
N THR A 285 -1.79 9.46 18.97
CA THR A 285 -3.16 9.42 19.42
C THR A 285 -3.23 8.77 20.80
N VAL A 286 -4.18 9.21 21.60
CA VAL A 286 -4.43 8.63 22.94
C VAL A 286 -5.82 8.01 22.91
N ASP A 287 -5.92 6.74 23.26
CA ASP A 287 -7.19 6.05 23.34
C ASP A 287 -7.98 6.45 24.62
N LYS A 288 -9.22 5.95 24.76
CA LYS A 288 -10.06 6.20 25.93
C LYS A 288 -9.48 5.68 27.27
N ASN A 289 -8.50 4.78 27.19
CA ASN A 289 -7.82 4.19 28.36
C ASN A 289 -6.54 4.95 28.72
N GLY A 290 -6.22 6.03 27.99
CA GLY A 290 -5.00 6.80 28.17
C GLY A 290 -3.76 6.17 27.52
N ILE A 291 -3.91 5.10 26.73
CA ILE A 291 -2.81 4.44 26.01
C ILE A 291 -2.43 5.26 24.80
N LYS A 292 -1.16 5.61 24.71
CA LYS A 292 -0.61 6.30 23.53
C LYS A 292 -0.37 5.32 22.40
N HIS A 293 -0.83 5.67 21.21
CA HIS A 293 -0.53 5.00 19.96
C HIS A 293 0.28 5.94 19.08
N ILE A 294 1.38 5.46 18.56
CA ILE A 294 2.26 6.21 17.67
C ILE A 294 2.28 5.53 16.32
N GLU A 295 2.12 6.30 15.26
CA GLU A 295 2.24 5.87 13.88
C GLU A 295 3.30 6.73 13.19
N LYS A 296 4.21 6.11 12.45
CA LYS A 296 5.18 6.80 11.61
C LYS A 296 4.66 6.83 10.18
N HIS A 297 4.51 8.01 9.63
CA HIS A 297 3.98 8.22 8.28
C HIS A 297 5.07 8.76 7.37
N ILE A 298 5.07 8.30 6.12
CA ILE A 298 5.85 8.89 5.03
C ILE A 298 4.89 9.52 4.02
N MET A 299 5.27 10.68 3.46
CA MET A 299 4.49 11.35 2.42
C MET A 299 4.22 10.40 1.25
N ARG A 300 2.99 10.39 0.76
CA ARG A 300 2.65 9.78 -0.52
C ARG A 300 3.22 10.62 -1.65
N TYR A 301 3.60 10.00 -2.77
CA TYR A 301 4.20 10.73 -3.89
C TYR A 301 3.37 11.95 -4.38
N PRO A 302 2.01 11.91 -4.42
CA PRO A 302 1.25 13.09 -4.81
C PRO A 302 1.41 14.27 -3.82
N GLN A 303 1.67 13.98 -2.55
CA GLN A 303 1.94 15.03 -1.55
C GLN A 303 3.33 15.63 -1.75
N ILE A 304 4.34 14.80 -2.08
CA ILE A 304 5.70 15.25 -2.41
C ILE A 304 5.63 16.20 -3.60
N PHE A 305 5.01 15.77 -4.71
CA PHE A 305 4.95 16.57 -5.93
C PHE A 305 4.08 17.81 -5.79
N ALA A 306 3.00 17.75 -5.02
CA ALA A 306 2.21 18.93 -4.68
C ALA A 306 3.03 19.98 -3.91
N THR A 307 3.84 19.54 -2.93
CA THR A 307 4.73 20.43 -2.17
C THR A 307 5.79 21.07 -3.08
N LEU A 308 6.41 20.27 -3.94
CA LEU A 308 7.38 20.79 -4.91
C LEU A 308 6.73 21.74 -5.93
N ALA A 309 5.52 21.45 -6.40
CA ALA A 309 4.77 22.32 -7.29
C ALA A 309 4.35 23.65 -6.62
N ILE A 310 4.00 23.63 -5.33
CA ILE A 310 3.78 24.87 -4.56
C ILE A 310 5.05 25.71 -4.55
N ARG A 311 6.22 25.13 -4.24
CA ARG A 311 7.51 25.83 -4.26
C ARG A 311 7.77 26.49 -5.61
N ASP A 312 7.59 25.76 -6.69
CA ASP A 312 7.89 26.25 -8.04
C ASP A 312 6.97 27.42 -8.41
N ARG A 313 5.66 27.32 -8.09
CA ARG A 313 4.72 28.44 -8.29
C ARG A 313 5.08 29.68 -7.48
N LEU A 314 5.49 29.49 -6.23
CA LEU A 314 5.94 30.61 -5.39
C LEU A 314 7.23 31.24 -5.93
N SER A 315 8.15 30.47 -6.49
CA SER A 315 9.36 30.98 -7.13
C SER A 315 9.08 31.76 -8.40
N GLU A 316 7.97 31.46 -9.10
CA GLU A 316 7.44 32.23 -10.23
C GLU A 316 6.65 33.49 -9.78
N GLY A 317 6.53 33.75 -8.50
CA GLY A 317 5.74 34.86 -7.95
C GLY A 317 4.23 34.61 -7.92
N VAL A 318 3.76 33.40 -8.22
CA VAL A 318 2.35 33.04 -8.23
C VAL A 318 1.93 32.59 -6.83
N LYS A 319 1.10 33.40 -6.16
CA LYS A 319 0.68 33.21 -4.78
C LYS A 319 -0.67 32.49 -4.61
N LYS A 320 -1.38 32.16 -5.68
CA LYS A 320 -2.71 31.54 -5.63
C LYS A 320 -2.79 30.32 -6.54
N GLY A 321 -3.49 29.29 -6.09
CA GLY A 321 -3.76 28.13 -6.92
C GLY A 321 -4.54 27.04 -6.22
N VAL A 322 -4.92 26.04 -6.99
CA VAL A 322 -5.77 24.92 -6.57
C VAL A 322 -4.99 23.63 -6.58
N ILE A 323 -5.06 22.87 -5.48
CA ILE A 323 -4.66 21.46 -5.43
C ILE A 323 -5.91 20.62 -5.54
N TRP A 324 -6.05 19.97 -6.68
CA TRP A 324 -7.13 19.03 -6.92
C TRP A 324 -6.66 17.61 -6.59
N HIS A 325 -6.87 17.21 -5.38
CA HIS A 325 -6.57 15.86 -4.88
C HIS A 325 -7.83 15.17 -4.44
N THR A 326 -8.07 13.97 -4.94
CA THR A 326 -9.23 13.16 -4.60
C THR A 326 -9.39 13.00 -3.08
N GLN A 327 -10.60 12.69 -2.67
CA GLN A 327 -10.88 12.44 -1.27
C GLN A 327 -10.09 11.21 -0.77
N GLY A 328 -9.47 11.32 0.42
CA GLY A 328 -8.62 10.24 0.95
C GLY A 328 -7.14 10.30 0.54
N SER A 329 -6.78 11.20 -0.35
CA SER A 329 -5.36 11.44 -0.72
C SER A 329 -4.49 12.00 0.40
N GLY A 330 -5.10 12.47 1.51
CA GLY A 330 -4.38 13.05 2.64
C GLY A 330 -4.13 14.56 2.53
N LYS A 331 -5.11 15.36 2.06
CA LYS A 331 -5.01 16.82 1.93
C LYS A 331 -4.61 17.52 3.24
N THR A 332 -5.15 17.11 4.39
CA THR A 332 -4.78 17.66 5.70
C THR A 332 -3.32 17.35 6.06
N ALA A 333 -2.83 16.14 5.75
CA ALA A 333 -1.42 15.78 5.93
C ALA A 333 -0.50 16.58 4.99
N LEU A 334 -0.95 16.86 3.76
CA LEU A 334 -0.25 17.74 2.84
C LEU A 334 -0.10 19.16 3.42
N ALA A 335 -1.17 19.72 3.98
CA ALA A 335 -1.11 21.01 4.65
C ALA A 335 -0.13 21.00 5.83
N PHE A 336 -0.14 19.95 6.65
CA PHE A 336 0.82 19.75 7.74
C PHE A 336 2.27 19.80 7.26
N SER A 337 2.63 19.04 6.26
CA SER A 337 4.00 18.99 5.73
C SER A 337 4.41 20.33 5.12
N ASN A 338 3.47 21.01 4.45
CA ASN A 338 3.72 22.34 3.88
C ASN A 338 3.90 23.44 4.93
N VAL A 339 3.34 23.30 6.12
CA VAL A 339 3.63 24.25 7.23
C VAL A 339 5.11 24.23 7.56
N HIS A 340 5.72 23.06 7.68
CA HIS A 340 7.16 22.94 7.94
C HIS A 340 8.01 23.40 6.74
N PHE A 341 7.65 22.93 5.55
CA PHE A 341 8.38 23.25 4.33
C PHE A 341 8.36 24.76 4.01
N LEU A 342 7.18 25.39 4.05
CA LEU A 342 7.03 26.81 3.72
C LEU A 342 7.55 27.72 4.83
N ARG A 343 7.54 27.28 6.10
CA ARG A 343 8.24 28.00 7.17
C ARG A 343 9.71 28.17 6.81
N ASP A 344 10.39 27.08 6.46
CA ASP A 344 11.82 27.08 6.14
C ASP A 344 12.08 27.82 4.81
N TYR A 345 11.17 27.68 3.84
CA TYR A 345 11.23 28.41 2.57
C TYR A 345 11.26 29.94 2.78
N TYR A 346 10.33 30.48 3.59
CA TYR A 346 10.27 31.91 3.87
C TYR A 346 11.37 32.38 4.83
N GLN A 347 11.73 31.55 5.79
CA GLN A 347 12.84 31.84 6.70
C GLN A 347 14.16 32.02 5.94
N ASN A 348 14.41 31.23 4.90
CA ASN A 348 15.58 31.38 4.03
C ASN A 348 15.56 32.68 3.22
N GLN A 349 14.40 33.31 3.07
CA GLN A 349 14.23 34.64 2.43
C GLN A 349 14.22 35.77 3.46
N GLY A 350 14.36 35.46 4.73
CA GLY A 350 14.30 36.45 5.82
C GLY A 350 12.88 36.87 6.22
N GLU A 351 11.86 36.13 5.79
CA GLU A 351 10.46 36.41 6.07
C GLU A 351 9.88 35.46 7.14
N ILE A 352 8.95 35.95 7.92
CA ILE A 352 8.20 35.17 8.91
C ILE A 352 6.90 34.68 8.26
N ALA A 353 6.68 33.38 8.22
CA ALA A 353 5.44 32.78 7.71
C ALA A 353 4.44 32.49 8.84
N LYS A 354 3.17 32.81 8.59
CA LYS A 354 2.03 32.40 9.42
C LYS A 354 1.04 31.57 8.63
N PHE A 355 0.55 30.51 9.25
CA PHE A 355 -0.25 29.50 8.59
C PHE A 355 -1.68 29.48 9.12
N TYR A 356 -2.63 29.40 8.19
CA TYR A 356 -4.05 29.34 8.44
C TYR A 356 -4.67 28.16 7.71
N PHE A 357 -5.51 27.42 8.39
CA PHE A 357 -6.31 26.35 7.79
C PHE A 357 -7.79 26.72 7.90
N ILE A 358 -8.39 27.05 6.77
CA ILE A 358 -9.75 27.58 6.69
C ILE A 358 -10.71 26.46 6.30
N VAL A 359 -11.76 26.28 7.09
CA VAL A 359 -12.80 25.27 6.85
C VAL A 359 -14.20 25.89 6.92
N ASP A 360 -15.15 25.27 6.24
CA ASP A 360 -16.54 25.74 6.19
C ASP A 360 -17.41 25.22 7.33
N ARG A 361 -16.97 24.18 8.06
CA ARG A 361 -17.76 23.51 9.10
C ARG A 361 -17.00 23.35 10.41
N LEU A 362 -17.74 23.37 11.51
CA LEU A 362 -17.14 23.25 12.84
C LEU A 362 -16.60 21.84 13.15
N ASP A 363 -17.23 20.81 12.62
CA ASP A 363 -16.75 19.43 12.71
C ASP A 363 -15.44 19.23 11.94
N LEU A 364 -15.30 19.82 10.75
CA LEU A 364 -14.03 19.82 10.00
C LEU A 364 -12.94 20.61 10.75
N ALA A 365 -13.27 21.72 11.37
CA ALA A 365 -12.32 22.46 12.21
C ALA A 365 -11.82 21.61 13.39
N THR A 366 -12.71 20.87 14.04
CA THR A 366 -12.36 19.98 15.15
C THR A 366 -11.49 18.83 14.68
N GLN A 367 -11.82 18.23 13.53
CA GLN A 367 -11.03 17.16 12.93
C GLN A 367 -9.64 17.65 12.51
N ALA A 368 -9.55 18.77 11.81
CA ALA A 368 -8.28 19.37 11.39
C ALA A 368 -7.39 19.69 12.60
N LYS A 369 -7.98 20.28 13.65
CA LYS A 369 -7.27 20.52 14.90
C LYS A 369 -6.67 19.25 15.48
N ALA A 370 -7.46 18.19 15.63
CA ALA A 370 -7.01 16.91 16.18
C ALA A 370 -5.90 16.29 15.32
N GLU A 371 -6.01 16.36 13.98
CA GLU A 371 -5.01 15.83 13.06
C GLU A 371 -3.69 16.60 13.11
N PHE A 372 -3.71 17.92 13.25
CA PHE A 372 -2.50 18.74 13.37
C PHE A 372 -1.83 18.56 14.74
N GLU A 373 -2.61 18.56 15.84
CA GLU A 373 -2.11 18.33 17.20
C GLU A 373 -1.50 16.93 17.33
N ALA A 374 -2.15 15.91 16.76
CA ALA A 374 -1.63 14.53 16.75
C ALA A 374 -0.27 14.41 16.06
N ARG A 375 0.05 15.31 15.10
CA ARG A 375 1.33 15.38 14.42
C ARG A 375 2.33 16.37 15.03
N GLY A 376 1.99 16.97 16.18
CA GLY A 376 2.88 17.81 16.96
C GLY A 376 2.88 19.30 16.62
N LEU A 377 1.96 19.77 15.76
CA LEU A 377 1.77 21.20 15.57
C LEU A 377 1.02 21.81 16.75
N LYS A 378 1.37 23.03 17.11
CA LYS A 378 0.52 23.84 17.96
C LYS A 378 -0.64 24.38 17.15
N VAL A 379 -1.87 24.19 17.63
CA VAL A 379 -3.07 24.64 16.92
C VAL A 379 -3.78 25.74 17.69
N ASN A 380 -3.83 26.91 17.06
CA ASN A 380 -4.67 28.01 17.52
C ASN A 380 -6.05 27.90 16.86
N THR A 381 -7.11 28.20 17.61
CA THR A 381 -8.47 28.24 17.08
C THR A 381 -9.07 29.63 17.25
N ILE A 382 -9.61 30.15 16.17
CA ILE A 382 -10.25 31.46 16.18
C ILE A 382 -11.74 31.27 16.39
N SER A 383 -12.27 31.97 17.42
CA SER A 383 -13.66 31.86 17.83
C SER A 383 -14.47 33.13 17.52
N SER A 384 -13.84 34.27 17.33
CA SER A 384 -14.47 35.57 17.06
C SER A 384 -13.75 36.37 15.97
N LYS A 385 -14.40 37.42 15.49
CA LYS A 385 -13.86 38.38 14.50
C LYS A 385 -12.70 39.18 15.10
N GLU A 386 -12.83 39.53 16.35
CA GLU A 386 -11.79 40.24 17.09
C GLU A 386 -10.55 39.42 17.31
N ASP A 387 -10.70 38.13 17.63
CA ASP A 387 -9.59 37.18 17.75
C ASP A 387 -8.87 37.05 16.40
N PHE A 388 -9.60 36.99 15.29
CA PHE A 388 -9.01 36.92 13.96
C PHE A 388 -8.18 38.14 13.63
N LYS A 389 -8.72 39.36 13.87
CA LYS A 389 -8.02 40.63 13.68
C LYS A 389 -6.75 40.72 14.50
N THR A 390 -6.84 40.35 15.78
CA THR A 390 -5.68 40.35 16.68
C THR A 390 -4.62 39.37 16.21
N ASN A 391 -5.01 38.19 15.75
CA ASN A 391 -4.09 37.17 15.27
C ASN A 391 -3.38 37.60 13.97
N ILE A 392 -4.06 38.18 12.98
CA ILE A 392 -3.43 38.63 11.73
C ILE A 392 -2.49 39.84 11.92
N ALA A 393 -2.77 40.70 12.89
CA ALA A 393 -1.95 41.86 13.21
C ALA A 393 -0.64 41.50 13.96
N ALA A 394 -0.63 40.39 14.68
CA ALA A 394 0.53 39.98 15.46
C ALA A 394 1.66 39.45 14.58
N VAL A 395 2.91 39.86 14.87
CA VAL A 395 4.11 39.39 14.15
C VAL A 395 4.48 37.95 14.55
N GLY A 396 4.32 37.57 15.79
CA GLY A 396 4.71 36.28 16.35
C GLY A 396 3.59 35.62 17.11
N GLU A 397 3.84 34.42 17.61
CA GLU A 397 2.97 33.78 18.57
C GLU A 397 3.13 34.43 19.95
N THR A 398 2.01 34.49 20.68
CA THR A 398 1.95 35.06 22.03
C THR A 398 2.70 34.26 23.09
N ASP A 399 3.19 33.06 22.76
CA ASP A 399 4.02 32.28 23.64
C ASP A 399 5.36 31.87 22.96
N ASN A 400 6.45 32.08 23.68
CA ASN A 400 7.83 31.79 23.25
C ASN A 400 8.16 30.28 23.27
N THR A 401 7.23 29.38 22.89
CA THR A 401 7.49 27.94 22.97
C THR A 401 8.36 27.39 21.85
N GLY A 402 8.66 28.19 20.81
CA GLY A 402 9.46 27.79 19.64
C GLY A 402 8.83 26.69 18.78
N LYS A 403 7.58 26.28 19.05
CA LYS A 403 6.87 25.30 18.27
C LYS A 403 6.21 25.93 17.04
N THR A 404 6.30 25.23 15.92
CA THR A 404 5.57 25.62 14.69
C THR A 404 4.07 25.53 14.92
N SER A 405 3.33 26.54 14.50
CA SER A 405 1.87 26.64 14.72
C SER A 405 1.09 26.79 13.43
N ILE A 406 -0.20 26.42 13.52
CA ILE A 406 -1.22 26.67 12.50
C ILE A 406 -2.49 27.18 13.18
N THR A 407 -3.16 28.11 12.54
CA THR A 407 -4.43 28.68 13.03
C THR A 407 -5.60 28.09 12.25
N VAL A 408 -6.50 27.39 12.92
CA VAL A 408 -7.72 26.83 12.31
C VAL A 408 -8.87 27.81 12.44
N VAL A 409 -9.48 28.17 11.30
CA VAL A 409 -10.55 29.16 11.19
C VAL A 409 -11.80 28.52 10.59
N ASN A 410 -12.95 28.64 11.27
CA ASN A 410 -14.25 28.25 10.73
C ASN A 410 -14.97 29.48 10.18
N ILE A 411 -15.17 29.53 8.85
CA ILE A 411 -15.74 30.67 8.16
C ILE A 411 -17.24 30.90 8.43
N GLN A 412 -17.99 29.86 8.82
CA GLN A 412 -19.42 30.01 9.14
C GLN A 412 -19.70 30.90 10.33
N LYS A 413 -18.70 31.16 11.16
CA LYS A 413 -18.80 32.10 12.28
C LYS A 413 -18.70 33.56 11.86
N PHE A 414 -18.33 33.85 10.63
CA PHE A 414 -18.15 35.18 10.08
C PHE A 414 -19.24 35.42 9.03
N SER A 415 -20.39 35.93 9.43
CA SER A 415 -21.47 36.33 8.52
C SER A 415 -21.05 37.51 7.61
N ASP A 416 -21.84 37.80 6.59
CA ASP A 416 -21.72 38.64 5.41
C ASP A 416 -21.00 40.02 5.48
N GLU A 417 -20.50 40.44 6.63
CA GLU A 417 -19.79 41.72 6.78
C GLU A 417 -18.26 41.55 6.54
N SER A 418 -17.61 42.62 6.06
CA SER A 418 -16.17 42.67 5.91
C SER A 418 -15.46 42.46 7.26
N VAL A 419 -14.76 41.33 7.38
CA VAL A 419 -14.09 40.91 8.64
C VAL A 419 -12.83 41.69 8.91
N THR A 420 -12.14 42.13 7.85
CA THR A 420 -10.81 42.73 7.91
C THR A 420 -10.64 43.82 6.86
N LYS A 421 -9.79 44.79 7.17
CA LYS A 421 -9.35 45.86 6.24
C LYS A 421 -7.85 45.66 5.92
N GLN A 422 -7.38 46.19 4.82
CA GLN A 422 -5.96 46.12 4.42
C GLN A 422 -5.02 46.66 5.52
N SER A 423 -5.44 47.65 6.29
CA SER A 423 -4.67 48.20 7.41
C SER A 423 -4.55 47.27 8.61
N ASP A 424 -5.33 46.22 8.70
CA ASP A 424 -5.31 45.27 9.81
C ASP A 424 -4.17 44.23 9.70
N TYR A 425 -3.48 44.17 8.55
CA TYR A 425 -2.46 43.16 8.26
C TYR A 425 -1.04 43.67 8.53
N ASN A 426 -0.22 42.83 9.14
CA ASN A 426 1.18 43.12 9.33
C ASN A 426 1.96 42.82 8.02
N VAL A 427 2.62 43.83 7.48
CA VAL A 427 3.37 43.74 6.20
C VAL A 427 4.65 42.93 6.29
N SER A 428 5.17 42.71 7.50
CA SER A 428 6.42 41.95 7.75
C SER A 428 6.18 40.43 7.89
N VAL A 429 4.93 39.96 7.68
CA VAL A 429 4.55 38.56 7.86
C VAL A 429 3.90 38.04 6.58
N GLN A 430 4.48 36.99 6.00
CA GLN A 430 3.87 36.27 4.90
C GLN A 430 2.80 35.34 5.43
N ARG A 431 1.56 35.54 5.04
CA ARG A 431 0.43 34.68 5.41
C ARG A 431 0.21 33.61 4.36
N VAL A 432 -0.01 32.39 4.82
CA VAL A 432 -0.30 31.22 3.98
C VAL A 432 -1.64 30.64 4.42
N TYR A 433 -2.62 30.66 3.53
CA TYR A 433 -3.96 30.12 3.77
C TYR A 433 -4.13 28.81 3.01
N PHE A 434 -4.41 27.74 3.71
CA PHE A 434 -4.93 26.50 3.17
C PHE A 434 -6.44 26.50 3.30
N LEU A 435 -7.16 26.47 2.18
CA LEU A 435 -8.61 26.55 2.12
C LEU A 435 -9.17 25.16 1.80
N ASP A 436 -9.65 24.46 2.83
CA ASP A 436 -10.15 23.09 2.67
C ASP A 436 -11.56 23.07 2.11
N GLU A 437 -11.83 22.07 1.26
CA GLU A 437 -13.10 21.91 0.53
C GLU A 437 -13.52 23.20 -0.19
N ALA A 438 -12.59 23.77 -0.94
CA ALA A 438 -12.71 25.11 -1.58
C ALA A 438 -13.91 25.28 -2.52
N HIS A 439 -14.60 24.20 -2.87
CA HIS A 439 -15.84 24.21 -3.65
C HIS A 439 -17.10 24.56 -2.84
N ARG A 440 -17.01 24.60 -1.48
CA ARG A 440 -18.16 24.88 -0.62
C ARG A 440 -18.14 26.32 -0.11
N SER A 441 -19.32 26.88 0.09
CA SER A 441 -19.55 28.11 0.85
C SER A 441 -18.68 29.35 0.50
N TYR A 442 -17.85 29.25 -0.50
CA TYR A 442 -16.96 30.33 -0.94
C TYR A 442 -17.60 31.16 -2.05
N ASN A 443 -18.85 31.65 -1.81
CA ASN A 443 -19.51 32.54 -2.79
C ASN A 443 -18.70 33.84 -2.95
N PRO A 444 -18.22 34.17 -4.14
CA PRO A 444 -17.44 35.38 -4.39
C PRO A 444 -18.21 36.70 -4.13
N LYS A 445 -19.54 36.64 -4.14
CA LYS A 445 -20.41 37.81 -4.00
C LYS A 445 -20.79 38.05 -2.53
N GLY A 446 -19.87 38.49 -1.67
CA GLY A 446 -20.18 38.96 -0.33
C GLY A 446 -19.81 38.00 0.80
N SER A 447 -19.02 36.97 0.55
CA SER A 447 -18.56 36.05 1.58
C SER A 447 -17.27 36.52 2.29
N PHE A 448 -17.00 35.97 3.46
CA PHE A 448 -15.74 36.13 4.20
C PHE A 448 -14.50 35.97 3.30
N LEU A 449 -14.50 35.00 2.42
CA LEU A 449 -13.37 34.72 1.54
C LEU A 449 -13.13 35.86 0.53
N ALA A 450 -14.18 36.38 -0.11
CA ALA A 450 -14.05 37.49 -1.05
C ALA A 450 -13.46 38.73 -0.34
N ASN A 451 -13.87 39.00 0.89
CA ASN A 451 -13.35 40.06 1.71
C ASN A 451 -11.90 39.80 2.15
N LEU A 452 -11.56 38.56 2.52
CA LEU A 452 -10.19 38.17 2.84
C LEU A 452 -9.26 38.34 1.63
N MET A 453 -9.68 37.88 0.46
CA MET A 453 -8.92 38.00 -0.79
C MET A 453 -8.74 39.45 -1.24
N ALA A 454 -9.75 40.29 -1.01
CA ALA A 454 -9.67 41.69 -1.34
C ALA A 454 -8.80 42.49 -0.36
N SER A 455 -8.77 42.11 0.89
CA SER A 455 -8.03 42.81 1.96
C SER A 455 -6.59 42.33 2.14
N ASP A 456 -6.28 41.07 1.94
CA ASP A 456 -4.94 40.45 2.03
C ASP A 456 -4.44 39.99 0.65
N ARG A 457 -4.05 40.97 -0.17
CA ARG A 457 -3.67 40.71 -1.58
C ARG A 457 -2.33 39.95 -1.72
N ASP A 458 -1.45 40.08 -0.72
CA ASP A 458 -0.12 39.50 -0.73
C ASP A 458 -0.06 38.08 -0.13
N ALA A 459 -1.18 37.60 0.37
CA ALA A 459 -1.27 36.27 0.95
C ALA A 459 -1.09 35.16 -0.09
N VAL A 460 -0.46 34.08 0.35
CA VAL A 460 -0.48 32.80 -0.37
C VAL A 460 -1.78 32.08 -0.08
N MET A 461 -2.52 31.72 -1.11
CA MET A 461 -3.81 31.03 -1.00
C MET A 461 -3.78 29.71 -1.76
N ILE A 462 -3.79 28.60 -1.05
CA ILE A 462 -3.74 27.25 -1.58
C ILE A 462 -5.10 26.60 -1.31
N ALA A 463 -5.92 26.51 -2.35
CA ALA A 463 -7.21 25.85 -2.29
C ALA A 463 -7.03 24.33 -2.37
N LEU A 464 -7.62 23.59 -1.44
CA LEU A 464 -7.59 22.13 -1.38
C LEU A 464 -9.00 21.60 -1.69
N THR A 465 -9.13 20.75 -2.69
CA THR A 465 -10.44 20.17 -3.03
C THR A 465 -10.30 18.78 -3.62
N GLY A 466 -11.25 17.89 -3.31
CA GLY A 466 -11.39 16.59 -3.99
C GLY A 466 -12.30 16.67 -5.22
N THR A 467 -13.08 17.71 -5.31
CA THR A 467 -14.15 17.91 -6.29
C THR A 467 -14.34 19.39 -6.54
N PRO A 468 -13.54 20.02 -7.44
CA PRO A 468 -13.72 21.44 -7.76
C PRO A 468 -15.13 21.69 -8.30
N LEU A 469 -15.66 22.90 -8.08
CA LEU A 469 -16.89 23.33 -8.72
C LEU A 469 -16.62 23.70 -10.17
N ILE A 470 -17.45 23.16 -11.04
CA ILE A 470 -17.38 23.27 -12.49
C ILE A 470 -18.76 23.64 -12.98
N GLY A 471 -18.91 24.71 -13.72
CA GLY A 471 -20.20 25.12 -14.32
C GLY A 471 -20.31 26.62 -14.63
N ASP A 472 -21.37 27.00 -15.36
CA ASP A 472 -21.56 28.33 -15.93
C ASP A 472 -21.77 29.48 -14.91
N GLY A 473 -21.97 29.16 -13.64
CA GLY A 473 -22.21 30.16 -12.59
C GLY A 473 -21.06 30.39 -11.62
N TYR A 474 -20.12 29.48 -11.50
CA TYR A 474 -18.99 29.55 -10.56
C TYR A 474 -17.97 28.41 -10.82
N ASN A 475 -16.74 28.80 -11.09
CA ASN A 475 -15.64 27.85 -11.27
C ASN A 475 -14.57 28.09 -10.20
N THR A 476 -14.08 27.03 -9.58
CA THR A 476 -13.04 27.10 -8.54
C THR A 476 -11.76 27.77 -9.04
N LYS A 477 -11.39 27.59 -10.31
CA LYS A 477 -10.24 28.24 -10.96
C LYS A 477 -10.37 29.75 -11.04
N ASP A 478 -11.56 30.28 -11.32
CA ASP A 478 -11.79 31.72 -11.48
C ASP A 478 -11.54 32.45 -10.15
N VAL A 479 -11.72 31.78 -9.02
CA VAL A 479 -11.53 32.33 -7.68
C VAL A 479 -10.12 32.16 -7.18
N PHE A 480 -9.56 30.96 -7.31
CA PHE A 480 -8.28 30.59 -6.68
C PHE A 480 -7.10 30.50 -7.65
N GLY A 481 -7.33 30.69 -8.94
CA GLY A 481 -6.29 30.53 -9.95
C GLY A 481 -6.13 29.10 -10.47
N ASN A 482 -5.11 28.91 -11.30
CA ASN A 482 -4.87 27.62 -11.96
C ASN A 482 -4.54 26.48 -10.99
N TYR A 483 -4.69 25.27 -11.48
CA TYR A 483 -4.28 24.09 -10.74
C TYR A 483 -2.76 24.06 -10.52
N ILE A 484 -2.33 23.92 -9.26
CA ILE A 484 -0.94 23.73 -8.87
C ILE A 484 -0.54 22.28 -9.08
N HIS A 485 -1.40 21.35 -8.60
CA HIS A 485 -1.19 19.91 -8.72
C HIS A 485 -2.53 19.18 -8.79
N LYS A 486 -2.52 18.06 -9.52
CA LYS A 486 -3.71 17.23 -9.76
C LYS A 486 -3.42 15.79 -9.37
N TYR A 487 -4.37 15.16 -8.68
CA TYR A 487 -4.34 13.74 -8.33
C TYR A 487 -5.76 13.19 -8.30
N TYR A 488 -6.11 12.44 -9.32
CA TYR A 488 -7.48 12.03 -9.60
C TYR A 488 -7.86 10.69 -8.99
N TYR A 489 -9.15 10.36 -9.06
CA TYR A 489 -9.71 9.11 -8.54
C TYR A 489 -9.11 7.87 -9.21
N ASN A 490 -8.94 7.87 -10.54
CA ASN A 490 -8.31 6.77 -11.26
C ASN A 490 -6.91 6.46 -10.74
N GLN A 491 -6.07 7.47 -10.58
CA GLN A 491 -4.73 7.32 -10.01
C GLN A 491 -4.79 6.82 -8.56
N SER A 492 -5.72 7.35 -7.77
CA SER A 492 -5.90 6.95 -6.37
C SER A 492 -6.39 5.51 -6.23
N ILE A 493 -7.22 5.04 -7.16
CA ILE A 493 -7.66 3.64 -7.24
C ILE A 493 -6.50 2.75 -7.66
N ALA A 494 -5.79 3.12 -8.73
CA ALA A 494 -4.61 2.40 -9.20
C ALA A 494 -3.51 2.28 -8.13
N ASP A 495 -3.37 3.30 -7.27
CA ASP A 495 -2.41 3.32 -6.17
C ASP A 495 -2.91 2.61 -4.89
N GLY A 496 -4.16 2.13 -4.87
CA GLY A 496 -4.75 1.42 -3.74
C GLY A 496 -5.17 2.32 -2.57
N TYR A 497 -5.24 3.64 -2.77
CA TYR A 497 -5.69 4.58 -1.72
C TYR A 497 -7.20 4.76 -1.68
N THR A 498 -7.89 4.35 -2.72
CA THR A 498 -9.34 4.43 -2.87
C THR A 498 -9.86 3.16 -3.50
N LEU A 499 -11.00 2.65 -3.04
CA LEU A 499 -11.63 1.45 -3.63
C LEU A 499 -12.52 1.84 -4.80
N LYS A 500 -12.72 0.90 -5.73
CA LYS A 500 -13.75 0.98 -6.76
C LYS A 500 -15.13 0.86 -6.12
N LEU A 501 -16.13 1.45 -6.77
CA LEU A 501 -17.52 1.41 -6.32
C LEU A 501 -18.33 0.44 -7.15
N ILE A 502 -19.24 -0.27 -6.51
CA ILE A 502 -20.29 -1.06 -7.16
C ILE A 502 -21.64 -0.48 -6.78
N ARG A 503 -22.42 -0.07 -7.77
CA ARG A 503 -23.80 0.33 -7.59
C ARG A 503 -24.71 -0.89 -7.78
N GLU A 504 -25.52 -1.18 -6.78
CA GLU A 504 -26.55 -2.21 -6.81
C GLU A 504 -27.93 -1.55 -7.01
N GLU A 505 -28.57 -1.86 -8.11
CA GLU A 505 -29.92 -1.40 -8.37
C GLU A 505 -30.94 -2.37 -7.76
N ILE A 506 -31.99 -1.83 -7.14
CA ILE A 506 -33.05 -2.66 -6.53
C ILE A 506 -33.93 -3.27 -7.60
N GLU A 507 -34.33 -4.53 -7.41
CA GLU A 507 -35.18 -5.27 -8.37
C GLU A 507 -36.48 -4.57 -8.70
N THR A 508 -36.90 -4.67 -9.96
CA THR A 508 -38.11 -4.04 -10.51
C THR A 508 -39.39 -4.45 -9.80
N LYS A 509 -39.48 -5.67 -9.29
CA LYS A 509 -40.62 -6.17 -8.52
C LYS A 509 -40.88 -5.36 -7.27
N TYR A 510 -39.79 -5.00 -6.55
CA TYR A 510 -39.84 -4.16 -5.37
C TYR A 510 -40.28 -2.73 -5.73
N LYS A 511 -39.75 -2.17 -6.82
CA LYS A 511 -40.19 -0.86 -7.34
C LYS A 511 -41.65 -0.85 -7.73
N THR A 512 -42.16 -1.97 -8.28
CA THR A 512 -43.57 -2.11 -8.66
C THR A 512 -44.49 -2.20 -7.44
N GLU A 513 -44.07 -2.92 -6.40
CA GLU A 513 -44.82 -2.98 -5.13
C GLU A 513 -44.78 -1.62 -4.41
N LEU A 514 -43.68 -0.92 -4.48
CA LEU A 514 -43.54 0.44 -3.99
C LEU A 514 -44.45 1.41 -4.72
N ALA A 515 -44.43 1.36 -6.07
CA ALA A 515 -45.29 2.19 -6.93
C ALA A 515 -46.80 1.90 -6.67
N SER A 516 -47.15 0.62 -6.55
CA SER A 516 -48.55 0.22 -6.28
C SER A 516 -49.00 0.64 -4.87
N THR A 517 -48.06 0.64 -3.89
CA THR A 517 -48.36 1.13 -2.56
C THR A 517 -48.51 2.65 -2.53
N LEU A 518 -47.72 3.36 -3.33
CA LEU A 518 -47.82 4.79 -3.55
C LEU A 518 -49.14 5.16 -4.21
N GLU A 519 -49.50 4.47 -5.28
CA GLU A 519 -50.75 4.71 -6.05
C GLU A 519 -52.01 4.43 -5.19
N MET A 520 -51.99 3.40 -4.38
CA MET A 520 -53.05 3.06 -3.45
C MET A 520 -53.22 4.10 -2.34
N LEU A 521 -52.16 4.68 -1.86
CA LEU A 521 -52.17 5.73 -0.81
C LEU A 521 -52.67 7.08 -1.40
N GLU A 522 -52.23 7.44 -2.61
CA GLU A 522 -52.71 8.62 -3.31
C GLU A 522 -54.22 8.54 -3.62
N VAL A 523 -54.73 7.37 -3.99
CA VAL A 523 -56.15 7.14 -4.28
C VAL A 523 -57.02 7.21 -3.01
N GLN A 524 -56.47 6.76 -1.83
CA GLN A 524 -57.25 6.70 -0.58
C GLN A 524 -57.25 8.00 0.23
N HIS A 525 -56.21 8.83 0.14
CA HIS A 525 -55.99 9.97 1.03
C HIS A 525 -55.78 11.32 0.35
N GLY A 526 -55.91 11.42 -1.00
CA GLY A 526 -55.60 12.64 -1.74
C GLY A 526 -54.12 12.97 -1.79
N SER A 527 -53.72 14.20 -2.14
CA SER A 527 -52.31 14.58 -2.25
C SER A 527 -51.61 14.52 -0.91
N ILE A 528 -50.93 13.40 -0.66
CA ILE A 528 -50.02 13.21 0.49
C ILE A 528 -48.66 13.86 0.18
N GLU A 529 -48.10 14.62 1.14
CA GLU A 529 -46.73 15.06 0.96
C GLU A 529 -45.79 13.85 0.85
N LYS A 530 -44.97 13.84 -0.15
CA LYS A 530 -44.03 12.72 -0.42
C LYS A 530 -43.20 12.30 0.81
N LYS A 531 -42.94 13.27 1.72
CA LYS A 531 -42.20 13.02 2.96
C LYS A 531 -42.94 12.10 3.93
N GLU A 532 -44.27 12.23 4.04
CA GLU A 532 -45.12 11.39 4.89
C GLU A 532 -45.24 9.98 4.33
N LEU A 533 -45.29 9.89 3.03
CA LEU A 533 -45.36 8.64 2.31
C LEU A 533 -44.13 7.75 2.49
N TYR A 534 -42.94 8.32 2.35
CA TYR A 534 -41.68 7.59 2.55
C TYR A 534 -41.40 7.24 4.04
N ALA A 535 -42.07 7.91 4.96
CA ALA A 535 -42.03 7.58 6.39
C ALA A 535 -43.10 6.55 6.80
N HIS A 536 -44.02 6.18 5.88
CA HIS A 536 -45.12 5.27 6.20
C HIS A 536 -44.64 3.88 6.61
N PRO A 537 -45.17 3.26 7.70
CA PRO A 537 -44.67 1.97 8.21
C PRO A 537 -44.58 0.85 7.20
N LYS A 538 -45.52 0.79 6.25
CA LYS A 538 -45.54 -0.26 5.21
C LYS A 538 -44.37 -0.14 4.23
N PHE A 539 -44.02 1.09 3.84
CA PHE A 539 -42.86 1.37 3.01
C PHE A 539 -41.56 1.09 3.77
N VAL A 540 -41.46 1.64 4.98
CA VAL A 540 -40.27 1.51 5.83
C VAL A 540 -40.01 0.06 6.20
N SER A 541 -41.07 -0.73 6.53
CA SER A 541 -40.92 -2.14 6.87
C SER A 541 -40.31 -2.93 5.72
N ALA A 542 -40.84 -2.77 4.50
CA ALA A 542 -40.35 -3.45 3.31
C ALA A 542 -38.90 -3.06 2.96
N MET A 543 -38.57 -1.76 3.09
CA MET A 543 -37.22 -1.26 2.86
C MET A 543 -36.21 -1.81 3.88
N VAL A 544 -36.57 -1.79 5.17
CA VAL A 544 -35.71 -2.29 6.24
C VAL A 544 -35.51 -3.79 6.15
N GLU A 545 -36.54 -4.56 5.81
CA GLU A 545 -36.42 -6.00 5.59
C GLU A 545 -35.43 -6.33 4.47
N TYR A 546 -35.53 -5.61 3.34
CA TYR A 546 -34.54 -5.73 2.27
C TYR A 546 -33.12 -5.38 2.74
N ILE A 547 -32.96 -4.22 3.42
CA ILE A 547 -31.65 -3.75 3.89
C ILE A 547 -31.01 -4.77 4.86
N VAL A 548 -31.78 -5.27 5.84
CA VAL A 548 -31.28 -6.23 6.83
C VAL A 548 -30.84 -7.52 6.13
N HIS A 549 -31.64 -8.03 5.20
CA HIS A 549 -31.30 -9.24 4.46
C HIS A 549 -30.08 -9.06 3.55
N ASP A 550 -30.00 -7.94 2.83
CA ASP A 550 -28.87 -7.62 1.97
C ASP A 550 -27.58 -7.37 2.76
N PHE A 551 -27.67 -6.67 3.89
CA PHE A 551 -26.53 -6.45 4.77
C PHE A 551 -26.04 -7.76 5.41
N GLU A 552 -26.94 -8.67 5.76
CA GLU A 552 -26.60 -10.00 6.24
C GLU A 552 -25.82 -10.81 5.20
N LYS A 553 -26.31 -10.82 3.96
CA LYS A 553 -25.59 -11.45 2.84
C LYS A 553 -24.22 -10.81 2.63
N GLY A 554 -24.13 -9.50 2.71
CA GLY A 554 -22.87 -8.77 2.60
C GLY A 554 -21.88 -9.15 3.69
N ARG A 555 -22.32 -9.24 4.94
CA ARG A 555 -21.47 -9.68 6.07
C ARG A 555 -21.06 -11.14 5.95
N ALA A 556 -22.00 -12.01 5.62
CA ALA A 556 -21.71 -13.43 5.48
C ALA A 556 -20.73 -13.74 4.33
N ALA A 557 -20.79 -12.95 3.25
CA ALA A 557 -19.90 -13.14 2.10
C ALA A 557 -18.51 -12.51 2.29
N LEU A 558 -18.41 -11.47 3.11
CA LEU A 558 -17.21 -10.63 3.20
C LEU A 558 -16.56 -10.69 4.60
N ASP A 559 -17.20 -10.14 5.62
CA ASP A 559 -16.69 -10.08 7.01
C ASP A 559 -17.73 -9.42 7.94
N ASP A 560 -17.87 -9.90 9.14
CA ASP A 560 -18.76 -9.33 10.17
C ASP A 560 -18.34 -7.93 10.64
N SER A 561 -17.14 -7.49 10.34
CA SER A 561 -16.63 -6.19 10.79
C SER A 561 -17.04 -5.00 9.90
N ILE A 562 -17.65 -5.25 8.72
CA ILE A 562 -18.15 -4.14 7.89
C ILE A 562 -19.34 -3.45 8.53
N GLY A 563 -19.46 -2.16 8.23
CA GLY A 563 -20.60 -1.34 8.63
C GLY A 563 -21.39 -0.82 7.43
N ALA A 564 -22.61 -0.39 7.71
CA ALA A 564 -23.51 0.20 6.71
C ALA A 564 -23.99 1.59 7.10
N MET A 565 -24.45 2.36 6.10
CA MET A 565 -25.13 3.64 6.28
C MET A 565 -26.40 3.69 5.45
N ILE A 566 -27.50 4.05 6.06
CA ILE A 566 -28.78 4.28 5.39
C ILE A 566 -28.99 5.78 5.27
N VAL A 567 -29.05 6.30 4.05
CA VAL A 567 -29.29 7.71 3.74
C VAL A 567 -30.76 7.86 3.42
N CYS A 568 -31.52 8.36 4.37
CA CYS A 568 -32.97 8.54 4.26
C CYS A 568 -33.36 9.81 3.49
N ASP A 569 -34.58 9.85 2.97
CA ASP A 569 -35.14 10.99 2.23
C ASP A 569 -35.49 12.16 3.15
N SER A 570 -35.89 11.86 4.37
CA SER A 570 -36.33 12.86 5.35
C SER A 570 -36.02 12.45 6.78
N ALA A 571 -36.07 13.40 7.72
CA ALA A 571 -35.90 13.09 9.14
C ALA A 571 -37.03 12.19 9.68
N PRO A 572 -38.32 12.37 9.31
CA PRO A 572 -39.37 11.40 9.66
C PRO A 572 -39.10 9.98 9.18
N GLN A 573 -38.65 9.81 7.95
CA GLN A 573 -38.26 8.50 7.43
C GLN A 573 -37.11 7.91 8.23
N ALA A 574 -36.09 8.70 8.55
CA ALA A 574 -34.93 8.22 9.32
C ALA A 574 -35.34 7.71 10.71
N ARG A 575 -36.29 8.40 11.38
CA ARG A 575 -36.82 7.93 12.66
C ARG A 575 -37.61 6.65 12.52
N ALA A 576 -38.46 6.54 11.50
CA ALA A 576 -39.26 5.35 11.24
C ALA A 576 -38.36 4.13 10.90
N VAL A 577 -37.30 4.35 10.11
CA VAL A 577 -36.29 3.31 9.80
C VAL A 577 -35.57 2.86 11.05
N SER A 578 -35.16 3.79 11.92
CA SER A 578 -34.48 3.45 13.17
C SER A 578 -35.40 2.68 14.13
N GLU A 579 -36.68 3.06 14.22
CA GLU A 579 -37.66 2.33 14.99
C GLU A 579 -37.88 0.90 14.45
N GLN A 580 -37.98 0.76 13.15
CA GLN A 580 -38.17 -0.55 12.52
C GLN A 580 -36.93 -1.45 12.69
N LEU A 581 -35.71 -0.90 12.60
CA LEU A 581 -34.48 -1.63 12.91
C LEU A 581 -34.43 -2.09 14.37
N SER A 582 -34.94 -1.26 15.30
CA SER A 582 -35.08 -1.65 16.72
C SER A 582 -36.00 -2.82 16.92
N ARG A 583 -37.09 -2.91 16.15
CA ARG A 583 -38.04 -4.04 16.19
C ARG A 583 -37.43 -5.35 15.65
N THR A 584 -36.57 -5.26 14.66
CA THR A 584 -35.87 -6.44 14.13
C THR A 584 -34.76 -6.95 15.05
N ALA A 585 -34.20 -6.08 15.87
CA ALA A 585 -33.17 -6.36 16.89
C ALA A 585 -31.96 -7.19 16.40
N LYS A 586 -31.71 -7.23 15.08
CA LYS A 586 -30.67 -8.06 14.48
C LYS A 586 -29.30 -7.41 14.47
N TYR A 587 -29.26 -6.09 14.22
CA TYR A 587 -28.04 -5.31 14.15
C TYR A 587 -28.09 -4.09 15.08
N SER A 588 -26.94 -3.77 15.67
CA SER A 588 -26.79 -2.51 16.39
C SER A 588 -26.87 -1.34 15.43
N HIS A 589 -27.70 -0.37 15.73
CA HIS A 589 -27.85 0.81 14.87
C HIS A 589 -27.94 2.10 15.69
N ALA A 590 -27.68 3.23 15.06
CA ALA A 590 -27.84 4.54 15.64
C ALA A 590 -28.40 5.54 14.62
N LEU A 591 -29.30 6.38 15.12
CA LEU A 591 -29.88 7.50 14.38
C LEU A 591 -29.02 8.75 14.56
N VAL A 592 -28.64 9.42 13.47
CA VAL A 592 -27.85 10.65 13.51
C VAL A 592 -28.55 11.75 12.73
N LEU A 593 -29.26 12.60 13.47
CA LEU A 593 -29.95 13.78 12.97
C LEU A 593 -29.43 15.04 13.66
N HIS A 594 -29.69 16.19 13.05
CA HIS A 594 -29.26 17.49 13.62
C HIS A 594 -29.96 17.81 14.91
N ASP A 595 -31.26 17.45 15.02
CA ASP A 595 -32.18 17.71 16.11
C ASP A 595 -32.27 16.56 17.14
N GLU A 596 -31.47 15.51 17.00
CA GLU A 596 -31.42 14.38 17.93
C GLU A 596 -30.11 14.36 18.74
N GLY A 597 -30.23 14.25 20.05
CA GLY A 597 -29.08 14.17 20.98
C GLY A 597 -28.21 15.42 21.02
N THR A 598 -27.19 15.38 21.86
CA THR A 598 -26.20 16.46 21.96
C THR A 598 -25.12 16.31 20.88
N LYS A 599 -24.31 17.33 20.70
CA LYS A 599 -23.15 17.26 19.81
C LYS A 599 -22.16 16.19 20.27
N GLN A 600 -22.04 15.96 21.57
CA GLN A 600 -21.17 14.93 22.13
C GLN A 600 -21.73 13.55 21.85
N ASP A 601 -23.01 13.30 22.01
CA ASP A 601 -23.66 12.02 21.70
C ASP A 601 -23.44 11.62 20.24
N ARG A 602 -23.57 12.58 19.31
CA ARG A 602 -23.30 12.34 17.88
C ARG A 602 -21.85 12.00 17.60
N LYS A 603 -20.88 12.57 18.33
CA LYS A 603 -19.47 12.19 18.22
C LYS A 603 -19.22 10.79 18.77
N ASP A 604 -19.81 10.47 19.90
CA ASP A 604 -19.67 9.14 20.52
C ASP A 604 -20.26 8.04 19.62
N ILE A 605 -21.40 8.30 18.97
CA ILE A 605 -21.97 7.41 17.95
C ILE A 605 -20.99 7.18 16.79
N GLN A 606 -20.38 8.24 16.28
CA GLN A 606 -19.40 8.13 15.19
C GLN A 606 -18.19 7.28 15.61
N GLU A 607 -17.67 7.50 16.81
CA GLU A 607 -16.54 6.73 17.34
C GLU A 607 -16.93 5.27 17.62
N ASP A 608 -18.12 5.03 18.15
CA ASP A 608 -18.61 3.67 18.40
C ASP A 608 -18.87 2.91 17.08
N PHE A 609 -19.32 3.61 16.03
CA PHE A 609 -19.38 3.01 14.68
C PHE A 609 -18.00 2.66 14.16
N LYS A 610 -17.02 3.54 14.23
CA LYS A 610 -15.64 3.26 13.79
C LYS A 610 -15.03 2.05 14.53
N LYS A 611 -15.39 1.85 15.79
CA LYS A 611 -14.93 0.73 16.64
C LYS A 611 -15.72 -0.57 16.46
N GLY A 612 -16.74 -0.56 15.63
CA GLY A 612 -17.56 -1.75 15.37
C GLY A 612 -18.62 -2.06 16.42
N LYS A 613 -18.91 -1.15 17.34
CA LYS A 613 -19.99 -1.32 18.33
C LYS A 613 -21.37 -1.01 17.74
N ILE A 614 -21.40 -0.23 16.67
CA ILE A 614 -22.60 0.10 15.91
C ILE A 614 -22.40 -0.42 14.50
N ASP A 615 -23.35 -1.18 13.99
CA ASP A 615 -23.30 -1.81 12.67
C ASP A 615 -23.87 -0.93 11.58
N ILE A 616 -24.97 -0.23 11.86
CA ILE A 616 -25.72 0.55 10.88
C ILE A 616 -25.91 1.99 11.38
N LEU A 617 -25.54 2.97 10.56
CA LEU A 617 -25.87 4.37 10.78
C LEU A 617 -27.12 4.76 9.96
N VAL A 618 -28.10 5.37 10.59
CA VAL A 618 -29.29 5.92 9.92
C VAL A 618 -29.18 7.44 9.90
N VAL A 619 -29.12 8.03 8.72
CA VAL A 619 -28.83 9.45 8.52
C VAL A 619 -29.80 10.10 7.54
N TYR A 620 -29.92 11.42 7.59
CA TYR A 620 -30.61 12.21 6.59
C TYR A 620 -29.63 13.17 5.88
N ASN A 621 -29.23 14.28 6.51
CA ASN A 621 -28.30 15.26 5.94
C ASN A 621 -26.90 15.21 6.58
N MET A 622 -26.78 14.51 7.68
CA MET A 622 -25.52 14.41 8.43
C MET A 622 -24.64 13.28 7.90
N LEU A 623 -23.35 13.38 8.12
CA LEU A 623 -22.32 12.39 7.76
C LEU A 623 -22.16 12.11 6.25
N LEU A 624 -22.94 12.73 5.38
CA LEU A 624 -22.80 12.58 3.93
C LEU A 624 -21.47 13.12 3.42
N THR A 625 -20.91 14.07 4.17
CA THR A 625 -19.64 14.72 3.84
C THR A 625 -18.81 14.87 5.10
N GLY A 626 -17.47 14.70 5.01
CA GLY A 626 -16.55 14.85 6.14
C GLY A 626 -16.47 13.65 7.10
N PHE A 627 -17.36 12.67 7.02
CA PHE A 627 -17.28 11.45 7.82
C PHE A 627 -16.33 10.45 7.22
N ASP A 628 -15.34 9.98 7.99
CA ASP A 628 -14.35 8.99 7.57
C ASP A 628 -14.40 7.78 8.50
N ALA A 629 -14.81 6.64 7.93
CA ALA A 629 -14.87 5.36 8.61
C ALA A 629 -14.55 4.24 7.62
N PRO A 630 -13.31 3.70 7.61
CA PRO A 630 -12.87 2.69 6.65
C PRO A 630 -13.76 1.44 6.61
N ARG A 631 -14.34 1.04 7.74
CA ARG A 631 -15.26 -0.12 7.80
C ARG A 631 -16.61 0.10 7.13
N LEU A 632 -16.98 1.36 6.78
CA LEU A 632 -18.21 1.65 6.04
C LEU A 632 -18.04 1.15 4.59
N LYS A 633 -18.65 0.02 4.27
CA LYS A 633 -18.53 -0.64 2.98
C LYS A 633 -19.84 -0.72 2.22
N LYS A 634 -20.96 -0.51 2.89
CA LYS A 634 -22.27 -0.59 2.26
C LYS A 634 -23.09 0.66 2.55
N GLN A 635 -23.65 1.26 1.50
CA GLN A 635 -24.45 2.46 1.61
C GLN A 635 -25.79 2.28 0.89
N TYR A 636 -26.86 2.53 1.59
CA TYR A 636 -28.23 2.46 1.09
C TYR A 636 -28.76 3.86 0.84
N LEU A 637 -29.01 4.23 -0.41
CA LEU A 637 -29.48 5.57 -0.78
C LEU A 637 -30.98 5.57 -1.03
N ALA A 638 -31.76 6.06 -0.10
CA ALA A 638 -33.21 6.20 -0.21
C ALA A 638 -33.67 7.59 -0.74
N ARG A 639 -32.71 8.48 -1.05
CA ARG A 639 -33.01 9.81 -1.58
C ARG A 639 -32.15 10.16 -2.78
N MET A 640 -32.71 11.02 -3.66
CA MET A 640 -31.94 11.66 -4.73
C MET A 640 -30.98 12.69 -4.13
N ILE A 641 -29.69 12.52 -4.38
CA ILE A 641 -28.64 13.46 -4.01
C ILE A 641 -28.10 14.08 -5.29
N LYS A 642 -28.05 15.41 -5.37
CA LYS A 642 -27.73 16.12 -6.59
C LYS A 642 -26.23 16.46 -6.70
N ALA A 643 -25.75 16.43 -7.92
CA ALA A 643 -24.47 16.95 -8.37
C ALA A 643 -23.30 16.55 -7.44
N HIS A 644 -22.45 17.50 -7.15
CA HIS A 644 -21.25 17.39 -6.32
C HIS A 644 -21.44 16.61 -4.98
N ASN A 645 -22.56 16.82 -4.28
CA ASN A 645 -22.86 16.10 -3.04
C ASN A 645 -23.04 14.59 -3.27
N LEU A 646 -23.44 14.18 -4.48
CA LEU A 646 -23.60 12.76 -4.83
C LEU A 646 -22.23 12.08 -4.82
N LEU A 647 -21.25 12.61 -5.55
CA LEU A 647 -19.90 12.04 -5.58
C LEU A 647 -19.29 11.96 -4.16
N GLN A 648 -19.46 13.00 -3.36
CA GLN A 648 -18.95 12.99 -1.98
C GLN A 648 -19.64 11.94 -1.09
N THR A 649 -20.91 11.69 -1.31
CA THR A 649 -21.68 10.68 -0.57
C THR A 649 -21.22 9.28 -1.00
N LEU A 650 -21.10 9.04 -2.31
CA LEU A 650 -20.63 7.76 -2.86
C LEU A 650 -19.22 7.41 -2.37
N THR A 651 -18.34 8.39 -2.27
CA THR A 651 -16.95 8.15 -1.84
C THR A 651 -16.77 7.86 -0.34
N ARG A 652 -17.85 7.73 0.43
CA ARG A 652 -17.78 7.28 1.83
C ARG A 652 -17.47 5.80 1.95
N VAL A 653 -17.91 4.97 1.01
CA VAL A 653 -17.71 3.51 1.04
C VAL A 653 -16.44 3.06 0.31
N ASN A 654 -15.72 3.95 -0.35
CA ASN A 654 -14.56 3.61 -1.17
C ASN A 654 -13.20 3.65 -0.43
N ARG A 655 -13.19 3.68 0.90
CA ARG A 655 -11.96 3.65 1.69
C ARG A 655 -11.38 2.25 1.75
N PRO A 656 -10.05 2.07 1.63
CA PRO A 656 -9.43 0.78 1.88
C PRO A 656 -9.74 0.28 3.29
N TYR A 657 -10.11 -0.98 3.39
CA TYR A 657 -10.39 -1.64 4.66
C TYR A 657 -10.16 -3.14 4.53
N LYS A 658 -9.22 -3.70 5.27
CA LYS A 658 -8.79 -5.11 5.15
C LYS A 658 -8.52 -5.47 3.67
N ASP A 659 -9.02 -6.59 3.22
CA ASP A 659 -8.84 -7.11 1.84
C ASP A 659 -10.04 -6.81 0.93
N TYR A 660 -10.82 -5.75 1.26
CA TYR A 660 -11.95 -5.34 0.44
C TYR A 660 -11.52 -4.59 -0.81
N HIS A 661 -12.02 -5.04 -1.95
CA HIS A 661 -11.72 -4.45 -3.26
C HIS A 661 -12.74 -3.39 -3.70
N TYR A 662 -13.95 -3.41 -3.11
CA TYR A 662 -15.05 -2.56 -3.54
C TYR A 662 -15.76 -1.89 -2.37
N GLY A 663 -16.36 -0.71 -2.64
CA GLY A 663 -17.44 -0.14 -1.86
C GLY A 663 -18.77 -0.37 -2.57
N TYR A 664 -19.84 -0.63 -1.82
CA TYR A 664 -21.15 -0.98 -2.37
C TYR A 664 -22.17 0.12 -2.09
N VAL A 665 -22.90 0.51 -3.14
CA VAL A 665 -23.96 1.51 -3.09
C VAL A 665 -25.24 0.87 -3.58
N VAL A 666 -26.22 0.69 -2.70
CA VAL A 666 -27.55 0.17 -3.00
C VAL A 666 -28.48 1.33 -3.24
N ASP A 667 -29.00 1.44 -4.45
CA ASP A 667 -29.71 2.61 -4.94
C ASP A 667 -31.23 2.42 -4.94
N PHE A 668 -31.89 2.98 -3.93
CA PHE A 668 -33.36 3.05 -3.85
C PHE A 668 -33.92 4.28 -4.59
N ALA A 669 -33.11 5.30 -4.84
CA ALA A 669 -33.56 6.59 -5.35
C ALA A 669 -33.48 6.75 -6.88
N ASN A 670 -32.83 5.81 -7.57
CA ASN A 670 -32.54 5.87 -9.00
C ASN A 670 -31.63 7.09 -9.36
N ILE A 671 -30.43 7.12 -8.75
CA ILE A 671 -29.48 8.23 -8.93
C ILE A 671 -28.76 8.23 -10.30
N LYS A 672 -29.07 7.30 -11.20
CA LYS A 672 -28.34 7.09 -12.46
C LYS A 672 -28.20 8.39 -13.27
N ASP A 673 -29.32 9.02 -13.60
CA ASP A 673 -29.33 10.22 -14.47
C ASP A 673 -28.56 11.39 -13.84
N GLU A 674 -28.66 11.56 -12.54
CA GLU A 674 -27.94 12.61 -11.82
C GLU A 674 -26.43 12.29 -11.71
N PHE A 675 -26.09 11.01 -11.56
CA PHE A 675 -24.69 10.57 -11.59
C PHE A 675 -24.09 10.80 -12.98
N ASP A 676 -24.77 10.38 -14.06
CA ASP A 676 -24.28 10.54 -15.43
C ASP A 676 -24.08 12.02 -15.78
N LYS A 677 -25.03 12.87 -15.40
CA LYS A 677 -24.92 14.32 -15.57
C LYS A 677 -23.73 14.92 -14.82
N THR A 678 -23.56 14.55 -13.57
CA THR A 678 -22.48 15.03 -12.72
C THR A 678 -21.12 14.52 -13.23
N ASN A 679 -21.07 13.27 -13.61
CA ASN A 679 -19.86 12.63 -14.14
C ASN A 679 -19.44 13.27 -15.49
N LYS A 680 -20.42 13.57 -16.36
CA LYS A 680 -20.17 14.25 -17.64
C LYS A 680 -19.57 15.65 -17.43
N ALA A 681 -20.09 16.45 -16.51
CA ALA A 681 -19.53 17.77 -16.19
C ALA A 681 -18.07 17.69 -15.69
N TYR A 682 -17.75 16.70 -14.84
CA TYR A 682 -16.39 16.43 -14.41
C TYR A 682 -15.49 15.96 -15.56
N PHE A 683 -16.03 15.15 -16.46
CA PHE A 683 -15.34 14.67 -17.64
C PHE A 683 -14.97 15.84 -18.59
N GLU A 684 -15.90 16.75 -18.84
CA GLU A 684 -15.68 17.93 -19.69
C GLU A 684 -14.59 18.85 -19.13
N GLU A 685 -14.54 19.07 -17.82
CA GLU A 685 -13.44 19.84 -17.19
C GLU A 685 -12.10 19.13 -17.29
N LEU A 686 -12.07 17.84 -17.06
CA LEU A 686 -10.86 17.04 -17.25
C LEU A 686 -10.39 17.11 -18.70
N GLN A 687 -11.30 17.00 -19.66
CA GLN A 687 -11.01 17.09 -21.08
C GLN A 687 -10.45 18.46 -21.47
N SER A 688 -10.99 19.54 -20.92
CA SER A 688 -10.47 20.91 -21.15
C SER A 688 -9.03 21.11 -20.66
N GLU A 689 -8.60 20.32 -19.65
CA GLU A 689 -7.29 20.45 -18.99
C GLU A 689 -6.23 19.45 -19.47
N LEU A 690 -6.63 18.28 -19.96
CA LEU A 690 -5.74 17.14 -20.24
C LEU A 690 -5.72 16.70 -21.71
N GLY A 691 -6.62 17.22 -22.58
CA GLY A 691 -6.73 16.75 -23.96
C GLY A 691 -7.10 15.28 -24.05
N ASP A 692 -6.43 14.51 -24.90
CA ASP A 692 -6.78 13.10 -25.19
C ASP A 692 -6.47 12.10 -24.05
N GLU A 693 -5.79 12.50 -22.97
CA GLU A 693 -5.53 11.64 -21.81
C GLU A 693 -6.78 11.36 -20.96
N VAL A 694 -7.89 11.93 -21.30
CA VAL A 694 -9.14 11.96 -20.53
C VAL A 694 -9.98 10.68 -20.61
N ALA A 695 -9.59 9.70 -21.41
CA ALA A 695 -10.35 8.44 -21.58
C ALA A 695 -10.63 7.69 -20.25
N ASN A 696 -9.98 8.07 -19.14
CA ASN A 696 -9.90 7.25 -17.92
C ASN A 696 -10.68 7.77 -16.71
N TYR A 697 -11.52 8.82 -16.80
CA TYR A 697 -12.27 9.30 -15.63
C TYR A 697 -13.47 8.42 -15.25
N SER A 698 -13.94 7.61 -16.18
CA SER A 698 -14.93 6.56 -15.90
C SER A 698 -14.42 5.50 -14.92
N GLU A 699 -13.12 5.51 -14.59
CA GLU A 699 -12.44 4.54 -13.70
C GLU A 699 -12.64 4.74 -12.19
N ILE A 700 -13.52 5.64 -11.75
CA ILE A 700 -14.02 5.62 -10.36
C ILE A 700 -14.66 4.26 -10.03
N PHE A 701 -15.28 3.66 -11.03
CA PHE A 701 -15.82 2.30 -11.04
C PHE A 701 -14.86 1.36 -11.76
N LYS A 702 -15.24 0.13 -11.98
CA LYS A 702 -14.47 -0.80 -12.82
C LYS A 702 -14.26 -0.20 -14.21
N SER A 703 -13.06 -0.36 -14.76
CA SER A 703 -12.76 0.04 -16.12
C SER A 703 -13.57 -0.79 -17.12
N ARG A 704 -13.70 -0.30 -18.34
CA ARG A 704 -14.37 -1.04 -19.42
C ARG A 704 -13.71 -2.40 -19.66
N GLU A 705 -12.39 -2.44 -19.68
CA GLU A 705 -11.59 -3.64 -19.91
C GLU A 705 -11.79 -4.67 -18.78
N GLU A 706 -11.85 -4.22 -17.53
CA GLU A 706 -12.16 -5.09 -16.40
C GLU A 706 -13.60 -5.63 -16.46
N ILE A 707 -14.55 -4.80 -16.87
CA ILE A 707 -15.93 -5.25 -17.10
C ILE A 707 -16.00 -6.28 -18.22
N GLU A 708 -15.29 -6.06 -19.33
CA GLU A 708 -15.21 -7.01 -20.44
C GLU A 708 -14.54 -8.33 -20.02
N GLN A 709 -13.48 -8.25 -19.21
CA GLN A 709 -12.77 -9.44 -18.69
C GLN A 709 -13.68 -10.26 -17.77
N ASP A 710 -14.37 -9.60 -16.86
CA ASP A 710 -15.33 -10.26 -15.97
C ASP A 710 -16.51 -10.86 -16.76
N LEU A 711 -17.04 -10.15 -17.74
CA LEU A 711 -18.07 -10.66 -18.64
C LEU A 711 -17.59 -11.90 -19.40
N ASN A 712 -16.36 -11.90 -19.88
CA ASN A 712 -15.80 -13.07 -20.58
C ASN A 712 -15.62 -14.25 -19.62
N THR A 713 -15.22 -14.02 -18.39
CA THR A 713 -15.14 -15.04 -17.35
C THR A 713 -16.51 -15.67 -17.09
N ILE A 714 -17.55 -14.83 -16.93
CA ILE A 714 -18.92 -15.29 -16.73
C ILE A 714 -19.45 -16.04 -17.96
N LYS A 715 -19.18 -15.54 -19.17
CA LYS A 715 -19.54 -16.22 -20.42
C LYS A 715 -18.92 -17.61 -20.50
N ASN A 716 -17.65 -17.75 -20.12
CA ASN A 716 -16.99 -19.05 -20.11
C ASN A 716 -17.62 -20.01 -19.09
N GLN A 717 -18.05 -19.52 -17.93
CA GLN A 717 -18.77 -20.31 -16.93
C GLN A 717 -20.18 -20.73 -17.41
N LEU A 718 -20.84 -19.85 -18.15
CA LEU A 718 -22.19 -20.11 -18.70
C LEU A 718 -22.18 -20.87 -20.03
N PHE A 719 -21.01 -21.05 -20.66
CA PHE A 719 -20.89 -21.63 -22.00
C PHE A 719 -21.50 -23.03 -22.16
N LEU A 720 -21.53 -23.82 -21.08
CA LEU A 720 -22.08 -25.17 -21.08
C LEU A 720 -23.61 -25.20 -21.02
N TYR A 721 -24.26 -24.06 -20.77
CA TYR A 721 -25.71 -23.96 -20.55
C TYR A 721 -26.39 -23.20 -21.68
N ASP A 722 -27.60 -23.56 -21.98
CA ASP A 722 -28.42 -22.87 -22.99
C ASP A 722 -28.99 -21.57 -22.39
N THR A 723 -28.34 -20.47 -22.65
CA THR A 723 -28.73 -19.13 -22.14
C THR A 723 -29.82 -18.47 -22.99
N GLU A 724 -30.18 -19.06 -24.12
CA GLU A 724 -31.23 -18.50 -24.98
C GLU A 724 -32.59 -19.16 -24.78
N ASN A 725 -32.62 -20.45 -24.49
CA ASN A 725 -33.82 -21.22 -24.26
C ASN A 725 -33.97 -21.59 -22.77
N MET A 726 -34.86 -20.88 -22.08
CA MET A 726 -35.11 -21.08 -20.64
C MET A 726 -35.58 -22.49 -20.29
N VAL A 727 -36.34 -23.14 -21.18
CA VAL A 727 -36.83 -24.51 -20.92
C VAL A 727 -35.66 -25.49 -20.95
N GLU A 728 -34.76 -25.33 -21.90
CA GLU A 728 -33.58 -26.17 -22.02
C GLU A 728 -32.59 -25.88 -20.86
N PHE A 729 -32.43 -24.64 -20.48
CA PHE A 729 -31.64 -24.25 -19.31
C PHE A 729 -32.19 -24.91 -18.03
N ILE A 730 -33.49 -24.88 -17.81
CA ILE A 730 -34.15 -25.53 -16.66
C ILE A 730 -33.90 -27.03 -16.67
N ASN A 731 -34.02 -27.70 -17.85
CA ASN A 731 -33.69 -29.10 -17.98
C ASN A 731 -32.24 -29.40 -17.61
N GLN A 732 -31.30 -28.63 -18.16
CA GLN A 732 -29.86 -28.79 -17.86
C GLN A 732 -29.54 -28.61 -16.36
N ILE A 733 -30.18 -27.63 -15.69
CA ILE A 733 -30.00 -27.41 -14.25
C ILE A 733 -30.64 -28.54 -13.43
N ASN A 734 -31.79 -29.08 -13.87
CA ASN A 734 -32.45 -30.16 -13.15
C ASN A 734 -31.66 -31.47 -13.18
N ASP A 735 -30.78 -31.64 -14.15
CA ASP A 735 -29.87 -32.80 -14.23
C ASP A 735 -28.60 -32.65 -13.36
N ILE A 736 -28.39 -31.46 -12.75
CA ILE A 736 -27.24 -31.23 -11.86
C ILE A 736 -27.62 -31.62 -10.45
N ASP A 737 -26.92 -32.62 -9.90
CA ASP A 737 -27.01 -33.03 -8.50
C ASP A 737 -25.83 -32.47 -7.66
N ASP A 738 -24.77 -32.00 -8.31
CA ASP A 738 -23.62 -31.38 -7.63
C ASP A 738 -23.93 -29.94 -7.20
N LYS A 739 -24.01 -29.75 -5.88
CA LYS A 739 -24.32 -28.48 -5.26
C LYS A 739 -23.25 -27.39 -5.52
N LYS A 740 -21.98 -27.80 -5.69
CA LYS A 740 -20.87 -26.87 -5.97
C LYS A 740 -21.06 -26.23 -7.36
N THR A 741 -21.32 -27.04 -8.35
CA THR A 741 -21.60 -26.57 -9.73
C THR A 741 -22.76 -25.56 -9.77
N LEU A 742 -23.83 -25.82 -9.00
CA LEU A 742 -24.96 -24.90 -8.89
C LEU A 742 -24.60 -23.60 -8.16
N LEU A 743 -23.73 -23.65 -7.16
CA LEU A 743 -23.25 -22.46 -6.46
C LEU A 743 -22.33 -21.61 -7.34
N ASP A 744 -21.46 -22.23 -8.13
CA ASP A 744 -20.60 -21.53 -9.10
C ASP A 744 -21.44 -20.85 -10.18
N LEU A 745 -22.46 -21.50 -10.67
CA LEU A 745 -23.42 -20.95 -11.62
C LEU A 745 -24.22 -19.77 -11.02
N LYS A 746 -24.67 -19.92 -9.77
CA LYS A 746 -25.31 -18.83 -9.02
C LYS A 746 -24.42 -17.63 -8.88
N ASN A 747 -23.14 -17.84 -8.54
CA ASN A 747 -22.16 -16.77 -8.39
C ASN A 747 -21.92 -16.04 -9.73
N ALA A 748 -21.77 -16.79 -10.82
CA ALA A 748 -21.64 -16.23 -12.17
C ALA A 748 -22.83 -15.32 -12.55
N LEU A 749 -24.07 -15.80 -12.36
CA LEU A 749 -25.28 -15.04 -12.65
C LEU A 749 -25.45 -13.83 -11.72
N THR A 750 -25.05 -13.94 -10.46
CA THR A 750 -25.08 -12.82 -9.51
C THR A 750 -24.08 -11.74 -9.90
N ASN A 751 -22.86 -12.13 -10.28
CA ASN A 751 -21.82 -11.22 -10.75
C ASN A 751 -22.24 -10.55 -12.06
N TYR A 752 -22.88 -11.28 -12.97
CA TYR A 752 -23.41 -10.71 -14.20
C TYR A 752 -24.42 -9.57 -13.93
N LYS A 753 -25.34 -9.77 -12.99
CA LYS A 753 -26.28 -8.74 -12.57
C LYS A 753 -25.56 -7.48 -12.03
N ALA A 754 -24.51 -7.66 -11.26
CA ALA A 754 -23.72 -6.53 -10.76
C ALA A 754 -22.99 -5.77 -11.88
N LEU A 755 -22.39 -6.50 -12.83
CA LEU A 755 -21.73 -5.92 -14.00
C LEU A 755 -22.70 -5.22 -14.95
N HIS A 756 -23.90 -5.76 -15.14
CA HIS A 756 -24.96 -5.12 -15.92
C HIS A 756 -25.27 -3.71 -15.41
N ASN A 757 -25.34 -3.53 -14.10
CA ASN A 757 -25.56 -2.22 -13.50
C ASN A 757 -24.44 -1.23 -13.79
N LEU A 758 -23.18 -1.71 -13.84
CA LEU A 758 -22.01 -0.89 -14.22
C LEU A 758 -22.03 -0.55 -15.72
N ILE A 759 -22.31 -1.50 -16.59
CA ILE A 759 -22.44 -1.31 -18.04
C ILE A 759 -23.47 -0.23 -18.32
N ARG A 760 -24.65 -0.33 -17.68
CA ARG A 760 -25.73 0.63 -17.79
C ARG A 760 -25.37 2.00 -17.23
N LEU A 761 -24.63 2.05 -16.13
CA LEU A 761 -24.15 3.29 -15.53
C LEU A 761 -23.22 4.05 -16.47
N PHE A 762 -22.36 3.35 -17.20
CA PHE A 762 -21.38 3.95 -18.09
C PHE A 762 -21.84 4.09 -19.54
N GLY A 763 -23.05 3.62 -19.86
CA GLY A 763 -23.57 3.68 -21.23
C GLY A 763 -22.79 2.81 -22.21
N TYR A 764 -22.19 1.70 -21.76
CA TYR A 764 -21.50 0.74 -22.62
C TYR A 764 -22.49 -0.20 -23.31
N ASP A 765 -23.46 0.39 -24.02
CA ASP A 765 -24.59 -0.35 -24.61
C ASP A 765 -24.18 -1.44 -25.60
N ASP A 766 -22.98 -1.35 -26.16
CA ASP A 766 -22.39 -2.37 -27.02
C ASP A 766 -22.01 -3.65 -26.28
N LEU A 767 -21.80 -3.59 -24.97
CA LEU A 767 -21.54 -4.77 -24.13
C LEU A 767 -22.80 -5.57 -23.80
N TYR A 768 -23.99 -4.98 -24.02
CA TYR A 768 -25.27 -5.68 -23.86
C TYR A 768 -25.58 -6.72 -24.95
N ILE A 769 -24.94 -6.67 -26.11
CA ILE A 769 -25.34 -7.36 -27.32
C ILE A 769 -25.39 -8.89 -27.18
N HIS A 770 -24.95 -9.47 -26.07
CA HIS A 770 -24.78 -10.90 -25.94
C HIS A 770 -25.49 -11.57 -24.76
N PHE A 771 -26.20 -10.83 -23.89
CA PHE A 771 -26.88 -11.44 -22.77
C PHE A 771 -28.00 -10.55 -22.18
N ASP A 772 -29.21 -11.07 -22.14
CA ASP A 772 -30.38 -10.39 -21.59
C ASP A 772 -30.40 -10.53 -20.05
N VAL A 773 -30.44 -9.42 -19.33
CA VAL A 773 -30.46 -9.39 -17.87
C VAL A 773 -31.71 -9.99 -17.28
N ASP A 774 -32.88 -9.77 -17.95
CA ASP A 774 -34.11 -10.35 -17.46
C ASP A 774 -34.06 -11.88 -17.53
N LYS A 775 -33.44 -12.42 -18.58
CA LYS A 775 -33.13 -13.85 -18.65
C LYS A 775 -32.15 -14.30 -17.58
N ALA A 776 -31.06 -13.52 -17.31
CA ALA A 776 -30.11 -13.85 -16.25
C ALA A 776 -30.77 -13.91 -14.89
N ILE A 777 -31.69 -12.99 -14.59
CA ILE A 777 -32.47 -12.98 -13.35
C ILE A 777 -33.36 -14.21 -13.26
N GLN A 778 -34.02 -14.58 -14.36
CA GLN A 778 -34.83 -15.80 -14.43
C GLN A 778 -33.99 -17.07 -14.22
N MET A 779 -32.83 -17.16 -14.88
CA MET A 779 -31.86 -18.25 -14.69
C MET A 779 -31.37 -18.33 -13.24
N LEU A 780 -31.03 -17.19 -12.62
CA LEU A 780 -30.65 -17.13 -11.24
C LEU A 780 -31.73 -17.64 -10.28
N ASN A 781 -33.00 -17.30 -10.57
CA ASN A 781 -34.11 -17.77 -9.78
C ASN A 781 -34.27 -19.31 -9.93
N GLU A 782 -34.10 -19.86 -11.12
CA GLU A 782 -34.20 -21.31 -11.34
C GLU A 782 -33.02 -22.06 -10.70
N VAL A 783 -31.80 -21.53 -10.75
CA VAL A 783 -30.65 -22.10 -10.03
C VAL A 783 -30.90 -22.08 -8.51
N ASN A 784 -31.43 -21.00 -7.97
CA ASN A 784 -31.81 -20.94 -6.57
C ASN A 784 -32.94 -21.94 -6.22
N ASN A 785 -33.94 -22.11 -7.09
CA ASN A 785 -35.00 -23.11 -6.95
C ASN A 785 -34.39 -24.52 -6.91
N ARG A 786 -33.48 -24.84 -7.84
CA ARG A 786 -32.81 -26.15 -7.86
C ARG A 786 -31.98 -26.42 -6.59
N ILE A 787 -31.19 -25.44 -6.17
CA ILE A 787 -30.45 -25.53 -4.90
C ILE A 787 -31.40 -25.78 -3.71
N SER A 788 -32.55 -25.09 -3.70
CA SER A 788 -33.57 -25.28 -2.66
C SER A 788 -34.18 -26.68 -2.69
N ILE A 789 -34.40 -27.24 -3.87
CA ILE A 789 -34.92 -28.61 -4.07
C ILE A 789 -33.88 -29.64 -3.57
N ILE A 790 -32.61 -29.47 -3.88
CA ILE A 790 -31.53 -30.35 -3.38
C ILE A 790 -31.45 -30.27 -1.85
N ASN A 791 -31.48 -29.09 -1.30
CA ASN A 791 -31.49 -28.88 0.14
C ASN A 791 -32.73 -29.50 0.81
N LEU A 792 -33.90 -29.42 0.16
CA LEU A 792 -35.11 -30.03 0.63
C LEU A 792 -35.02 -31.58 0.59
N LYS A 793 -34.47 -32.16 -0.47
CA LYS A 793 -34.21 -33.62 -0.56
C LYS A 793 -33.26 -34.10 0.51
N GLU A 794 -32.22 -33.35 0.78
CA GLU A 794 -31.28 -33.68 1.87
C GLU A 794 -31.96 -33.62 3.25
N SER A 795 -32.87 -32.66 3.49
CA SER A 795 -33.63 -32.50 4.72
C SER A 795 -34.75 -33.53 4.90
N MET A 796 -35.38 -33.98 3.80
CA MET A 796 -36.44 -35.02 3.84
C MET A 796 -35.92 -36.43 4.17
N GLY A 797 -34.60 -36.65 4.07
CA GLY A 797 -33.94 -37.88 4.54
C GLY A 797 -33.87 -38.03 6.07
N SER A 798 -34.28 -37.03 6.84
CA SER A 798 -34.23 -36.98 8.31
C SER A 798 -35.57 -36.52 8.92
N ALA A 799 -36.63 -37.29 8.67
CA ALA A 799 -37.95 -37.46 9.38
C ALA A 799 -38.63 -36.28 10.10
N ASP A 800 -39.98 -36.21 9.81
CA ASP A 800 -41.12 -35.79 10.66
C ASP A 800 -41.22 -34.32 11.08
N ASP A 801 -41.88 -33.53 10.31
CA ASP A 801 -43.05 -32.64 10.60
C ASP A 801 -43.21 -31.53 9.54
N MET A 802 -44.28 -31.60 8.73
CA MET A 802 -44.39 -30.87 7.48
C MET A 802 -44.82 -29.38 7.60
N SER A 803 -45.20 -28.85 8.75
CA SER A 803 -45.71 -27.49 8.87
C SER A 803 -44.69 -26.44 9.38
N GLY A 804 -43.58 -26.92 9.96
CA GLY A 804 -42.48 -26.07 10.45
C GLY A 804 -41.27 -25.92 9.51
N ILE A 805 -41.22 -26.79 8.49
CA ILE A 805 -40.01 -27.05 7.68
C ILE A 805 -39.62 -25.89 6.75
N LEU A 806 -40.60 -25.17 6.22
CA LEU A 806 -40.33 -24.07 5.28
C LEU A 806 -39.70 -22.84 5.95
N SER A 807 -40.04 -22.58 7.22
CA SER A 807 -39.46 -21.50 8.01
C SER A 807 -38.10 -21.84 8.59
N MET A 808 -37.91 -23.13 9.00
CA MET A 808 -36.65 -23.60 9.62
C MET A 808 -35.55 -23.92 8.60
N ALA A 809 -35.89 -24.32 7.38
CA ALA A 809 -34.91 -24.67 6.35
C ALA A 809 -34.11 -23.44 5.86
N LEU A 810 -34.71 -22.26 5.89
CA LEU A 810 -34.04 -21.00 5.53
C LEU A 810 -33.09 -20.50 6.63
N ASP A 811 -33.39 -20.79 7.91
CA ASP A 811 -32.58 -20.35 9.05
C ASP A 811 -31.41 -21.32 9.38
N GLN A 812 -31.54 -22.61 9.12
CA GLN A 812 -30.51 -23.61 9.46
C GLN A 812 -29.35 -23.68 8.45
N ILE A 813 -29.57 -23.33 7.17
CA ILE A 813 -28.57 -23.46 6.11
C ILE A 813 -27.44 -22.44 6.28
N SER A 814 -27.69 -21.26 6.84
CA SER A 814 -26.65 -20.24 7.06
C SER A 814 -25.73 -20.53 8.26
N PHE A 815 -26.22 -21.24 9.30
CA PHE A 815 -25.46 -21.43 10.54
C PHE A 815 -24.47 -22.60 10.51
N GLN A 816 -24.79 -23.71 9.85
CA GLN A 816 -23.88 -24.86 9.78
C GLN A 816 -22.76 -24.64 8.76
N PHE A 817 -23.03 -23.99 7.64
CA PHE A 817 -22.01 -23.63 6.64
C PHE A 817 -20.97 -22.64 7.18
N ARG A 818 -21.35 -21.74 8.08
CA ARG A 818 -20.48 -20.72 8.66
C ARG A 818 -19.43 -21.32 9.61
N LYS A 819 -19.81 -22.28 10.40
CA LYS A 819 -18.92 -22.91 11.41
C LYS A 819 -17.87 -23.83 10.78
N ILE A 820 -18.25 -24.63 9.81
CA ILE A 820 -17.35 -25.54 9.08
C ILE A 820 -16.38 -24.77 8.18
N LYS A 821 -16.81 -23.70 7.53
CA LYS A 821 -15.98 -22.90 6.65
C LYS A 821 -14.93 -22.07 7.41
N GLU A 822 -15.23 -21.57 8.58
CA GLU A 822 -14.27 -20.85 9.43
C GLU A 822 -13.20 -21.80 10.01
N GLU A 823 -13.55 -23.00 10.47
CA GLU A 823 -12.60 -23.98 10.99
C GLU A 823 -11.70 -24.57 9.89
N GLU A 824 -12.18 -24.82 8.69
CA GLU A 824 -11.39 -25.29 7.55
C GLU A 824 -10.46 -24.19 7.01
N LEU A 825 -10.89 -22.96 6.92
CA LEU A 825 -10.05 -21.83 6.48
C LEU A 825 -8.86 -21.56 7.41
N VAL A 826 -9.04 -21.64 8.71
CA VAL A 826 -7.95 -21.44 9.69
C VAL A 826 -6.91 -22.57 9.59
N ILE A 827 -7.35 -23.81 9.40
CA ILE A 827 -6.43 -24.96 9.23
C ILE A 827 -5.75 -24.94 7.87
N ALA A 828 -6.44 -24.56 6.80
CA ALA A 828 -5.86 -24.40 5.47
C ALA A 828 -4.81 -23.30 5.44
N ASP A 829 -5.01 -22.20 6.12
CA ASP A 829 -4.03 -21.13 6.25
C ASP A 829 -2.79 -21.57 7.06
N ALA A 830 -2.96 -22.31 8.13
CA ALA A 830 -1.86 -22.85 8.91
C ALA A 830 -1.06 -23.90 8.10
N PHE A 831 -1.76 -24.78 7.38
CA PHE A 831 -1.18 -25.75 6.46
C PHE A 831 -0.43 -25.07 5.33
N ARG A 832 -1.04 -24.09 4.68
CA ARG A 832 -0.42 -23.26 3.63
C ARG A 832 0.84 -22.58 4.14
N THR A 833 0.80 -22.00 5.32
CA THR A 833 1.97 -21.37 5.96
C THR A 833 3.10 -22.35 6.22
N SER A 834 2.80 -23.58 6.71
CA SER A 834 3.79 -24.64 6.94
C SER A 834 4.40 -25.13 5.62
N LEU A 835 3.58 -25.24 4.59
CA LEU A 835 3.97 -25.63 3.26
C LEU A 835 4.91 -24.58 2.62
N GLU A 836 4.58 -23.31 2.72
CA GLU A 836 5.41 -22.20 2.23
C GLU A 836 6.74 -22.14 2.97
N LYS A 837 6.76 -22.39 4.28
CA LYS A 837 8.00 -22.48 5.07
C LYS A 837 8.88 -23.64 4.62
N ALA A 838 8.31 -24.84 4.46
CA ALA A 838 9.04 -26.01 4.00
C ALA A 838 9.57 -25.82 2.56
N ARG A 839 8.74 -25.32 1.66
CA ARG A 839 9.14 -24.98 0.29
C ARG A 839 10.29 -23.97 0.26
N ARG A 840 10.22 -22.94 1.09
CA ARG A 840 11.23 -21.91 1.18
C ARG A 840 12.59 -22.47 1.60
N GLU A 841 12.63 -23.34 2.59
CA GLU A 841 13.89 -23.98 3.01
C GLU A 841 14.43 -24.95 1.96
N ILE A 842 13.56 -25.71 1.29
CA ILE A 842 13.97 -26.74 0.33
C ILE A 842 14.28 -26.15 -1.05
N VAL A 843 13.55 -25.11 -1.49
CA VAL A 843 13.69 -24.56 -2.87
C VAL A 843 14.47 -23.25 -2.88
N ASP A 844 14.03 -22.27 -2.08
CA ASP A 844 14.54 -20.91 -2.19
C ASP A 844 15.87 -20.71 -1.47
N ARG A 845 16.12 -21.45 -0.37
CA ARG A 845 17.37 -21.38 0.40
C ARG A 845 18.40 -22.44 0.02
N CYS A 846 18.03 -23.35 -0.86
CA CYS A 846 18.93 -24.39 -1.31
C CYS A 846 20.10 -23.82 -2.11
N LEU A 847 21.31 -24.02 -1.62
CA LEU A 847 22.54 -23.59 -2.29
C LEU A 847 23.04 -24.59 -3.35
N ASP A 848 22.65 -25.85 -3.24
CA ASP A 848 23.05 -26.93 -4.16
C ASP A 848 21.87 -27.82 -4.58
N PRO A 849 21.06 -27.43 -5.57
CA PRO A 849 19.91 -28.21 -6.02
C PRO A 849 20.22 -29.57 -6.63
N LYS A 850 21.48 -29.83 -6.95
CA LYS A 850 21.96 -31.13 -7.50
C LYS A 850 22.43 -32.08 -6.41
N ASP A 851 22.48 -31.64 -5.16
CA ASP A 851 22.81 -32.51 -4.02
C ASP A 851 21.71 -33.59 -3.86
N PRO A 852 22.10 -34.88 -3.78
CA PRO A 852 21.16 -36.01 -3.69
C PRO A 852 20.16 -35.88 -2.50
N GLU A 853 20.59 -35.30 -1.37
CA GLU A 853 19.74 -35.11 -0.20
C GLU A 853 18.67 -34.05 -0.47
N TYR A 854 19.03 -32.94 -1.16
CA TYR A 854 18.03 -31.94 -1.55
C TYR A 854 17.04 -32.46 -2.59
N VAL A 855 17.52 -33.26 -3.55
CA VAL A 855 16.65 -33.90 -4.53
C VAL A 855 15.63 -34.81 -3.82
N ALA A 856 16.07 -35.59 -2.82
CA ALA A 856 15.20 -36.44 -2.03
C ALA A 856 14.16 -35.63 -1.23
N LEU A 857 14.57 -34.52 -0.58
CA LEU A 857 13.67 -33.63 0.15
C LEU A 857 12.64 -32.95 -0.79
N LEU A 858 13.07 -32.55 -1.97
CA LEU A 858 12.19 -31.98 -2.99
C LEU A 858 11.16 -32.99 -3.51
N ASP A 859 11.58 -34.23 -3.74
CA ASP A 859 10.68 -35.29 -4.21
C ASP A 859 9.67 -35.68 -3.11
N GLU A 860 10.06 -35.66 -1.87
CA GLU A 860 9.16 -35.89 -0.75
C GLU A 860 8.15 -34.74 -0.58
N LEU A 861 8.60 -33.51 -0.74
CA LEU A 861 7.71 -32.34 -0.80
C LEU A 861 6.70 -32.44 -1.96
N LYS A 862 7.16 -32.83 -3.15
CA LYS A 862 6.27 -33.08 -4.31
C LYS A 862 5.29 -34.21 -4.07
N ARG A 863 5.69 -35.24 -3.33
CA ARG A 863 4.82 -36.38 -2.96
C ARG A 863 3.66 -35.91 -2.07
N ILE A 864 3.94 -35.04 -1.12
CA ILE A 864 2.90 -34.43 -0.26
C ILE A 864 1.89 -33.68 -1.13
N PHE A 865 2.37 -32.91 -2.12
CA PHE A 865 1.50 -32.17 -3.06
C PHE A 865 0.63 -33.06 -3.95
N LYS A 866 1.13 -34.22 -4.35
CA LYS A 866 0.43 -35.12 -5.27
C LYS A 866 -0.59 -36.02 -4.59
N LYS A 867 -0.57 -36.13 -3.25
CA LYS A 867 -1.41 -37.11 -2.53
C LYS A 867 -2.89 -36.77 -2.56
N LYS A 868 -3.29 -35.50 -2.53
CA LYS A 868 -4.70 -35.04 -2.63
C LYS A 868 -4.73 -33.55 -3.02
N ASN A 869 -5.83 -33.10 -3.64
CA ASN A 869 -6.13 -31.66 -3.73
C ASN A 869 -6.24 -31.07 -2.33
N ILE A 870 -5.58 -29.96 -2.09
CA ILE A 870 -5.54 -29.27 -0.78
C ILE A 870 -6.96 -28.94 -0.29
N GLU A 871 -7.88 -28.70 -1.22
CA GLU A 871 -9.30 -28.42 -0.94
C GLU A 871 -10.13 -29.63 -0.45
N GLU A 872 -9.61 -30.83 -0.59
CA GLU A 872 -10.27 -32.09 -0.21
C GLU A 872 -9.72 -32.71 1.09
N LEU A 873 -8.73 -32.08 1.73
CA LEU A 873 -8.10 -32.58 2.95
C LEU A 873 -8.98 -32.28 4.18
N THR A 874 -9.14 -33.28 5.01
CA THR A 874 -9.76 -33.12 6.34
C THR A 874 -8.83 -32.42 7.33
N SER A 875 -9.37 -31.83 8.37
CA SER A 875 -8.62 -31.14 9.43
C SER A 875 -7.52 -31.99 10.06
N ASP A 876 -7.77 -33.29 10.28
CA ASP A 876 -6.80 -34.19 10.88
C ASP A 876 -5.69 -34.56 9.88
N GLU A 877 -6.04 -34.82 8.62
CA GLU A 877 -5.05 -35.03 7.55
C GLU A 877 -4.15 -33.82 7.34
N MET A 878 -4.68 -32.60 7.46
CA MET A 878 -3.87 -31.37 7.39
C MET A 878 -2.89 -31.26 8.55
N LYS A 879 -3.29 -31.65 9.77
CA LYS A 879 -2.41 -31.66 10.95
C LYS A 879 -1.25 -32.64 10.81
N ASP A 880 -1.54 -33.88 10.34
CA ASP A 880 -0.51 -34.88 10.12
C ASP A 880 0.49 -34.44 9.05
N LEU A 881 0.00 -33.88 7.95
CA LEU A 881 0.85 -33.32 6.88
C LEU A 881 1.67 -32.10 7.34
N MET A 882 1.15 -31.29 8.26
CA MET A 882 1.92 -30.20 8.87
C MET A 882 3.12 -30.71 9.68
N GLY A 883 2.96 -31.83 10.37
CA GLY A 883 4.05 -32.52 11.07
C GLY A 883 5.13 -32.99 10.08
N GLU A 884 4.73 -33.67 8.98
CA GLU A 884 5.65 -34.13 7.93
C GLU A 884 6.40 -32.95 7.29
N LEU A 885 5.70 -31.82 7.04
CA LEU A 885 6.29 -30.60 6.48
C LEU A 885 7.30 -29.94 7.43
N ASP A 886 7.04 -29.94 8.73
CA ASP A 886 7.96 -29.35 9.72
C ASP A 886 9.24 -30.20 9.85
N ASP A 887 9.14 -31.52 9.77
CA ASP A 887 10.29 -32.42 9.77
C ASP A 887 11.14 -32.26 8.48
N LEU A 888 10.50 -32.10 7.32
CA LEU A 888 11.19 -31.80 6.07
C LEU A 888 11.90 -30.46 6.15
N ARG A 889 11.25 -29.46 6.70
CA ARG A 889 11.83 -28.13 6.90
C ARG A 889 13.08 -28.19 7.78
N LYS A 890 13.02 -28.87 8.93
CA LYS A 890 14.18 -29.01 9.85
C LYS A 890 15.37 -29.70 9.20
N LYS A 891 15.13 -30.76 8.37
CA LYS A 891 16.18 -31.42 7.61
C LYS A 891 16.82 -30.48 6.59
N ALA A 892 16.00 -29.69 5.89
CA ALA A 892 16.48 -28.70 4.92
C ALA A 892 17.26 -27.57 5.62
N GLU A 893 16.78 -27.06 6.76
CA GLU A 893 17.47 -26.02 7.54
C GLU A 893 18.87 -26.46 7.98
N LYS A 894 19.00 -27.70 8.49
CA LYS A 894 20.31 -28.25 8.87
C LYS A 894 21.26 -28.29 7.66
N LYS A 895 20.79 -28.81 6.53
CA LYS A 895 21.59 -28.92 5.30
C LYS A 895 21.98 -27.55 4.74
N ASN A 896 21.05 -26.60 4.73
CA ASN A 896 21.32 -25.23 4.33
C ASN A 896 22.39 -24.56 5.21
N HIS A 897 22.37 -24.85 6.51
CA HIS A 897 23.38 -24.36 7.44
C HIS A 897 24.78 -24.93 7.13
N GLU A 898 24.88 -26.23 6.88
CA GLU A 898 26.14 -26.91 6.51
C GLU A 898 26.70 -26.31 5.21
N ASP A 899 25.85 -26.13 4.18
CA ASP A 899 26.24 -25.56 2.90
C ASP A 899 26.66 -24.08 3.04
N GLN A 900 25.97 -23.30 3.88
CA GLN A 900 26.35 -21.92 4.17
C GLN A 900 27.73 -21.85 4.87
N MET A 901 28.00 -22.75 5.81
CA MET A 901 29.30 -22.81 6.50
C MET A 901 30.42 -23.16 5.52
N LEU A 902 30.15 -24.05 4.57
CA LEU A 902 31.14 -24.39 3.52
C LEU A 902 31.32 -23.23 2.54
N ALA A 903 30.22 -22.55 2.12
CA ALA A 903 30.31 -21.39 1.24
C ALA A 903 31.11 -20.24 1.86
N LYS A 904 30.98 -20.00 3.18
CA LYS A 904 31.80 -19.01 3.90
C LYS A 904 33.29 -19.21 3.75
N LYS A 905 33.77 -20.46 3.67
CA LYS A 905 35.18 -20.78 3.43
C LYS A 905 35.67 -20.31 2.04
N TYR A 906 34.76 -20.09 1.11
CA TYR A 906 35.02 -19.57 -0.24
C TYR A 906 34.56 -18.11 -0.41
N ASN A 907 34.56 -17.33 0.68
CA ASN A 907 34.11 -15.94 0.69
C ASN A 907 32.68 -15.76 0.17
N GLY A 908 31.79 -16.74 0.46
CA GLY A 908 30.41 -16.75 0.00
C GLY A 908 30.19 -17.27 -1.43
N ASP A 909 31.26 -17.68 -2.13
CA ASP A 909 31.14 -18.17 -3.50
C ASP A 909 30.59 -19.60 -3.55
N VAL A 910 29.34 -19.72 -3.98
CA VAL A 910 28.59 -20.98 -4.05
C VAL A 910 29.13 -21.91 -5.14
N LYS A 911 29.74 -21.37 -6.22
CA LYS A 911 30.37 -22.16 -7.28
C LYS A 911 31.47 -23.04 -6.73
N TYR A 912 32.35 -22.44 -5.96
CA TYR A 912 33.47 -23.16 -5.36
C TYR A 912 33.06 -24.07 -4.20
N MET A 913 31.99 -23.72 -3.48
CA MET A 913 31.37 -24.60 -2.48
C MET A 913 30.88 -25.88 -3.14
N ARG A 914 30.11 -25.77 -4.23
CA ARG A 914 29.58 -26.94 -4.99
C ARG A 914 30.69 -27.75 -5.61
N THR A 915 31.65 -27.08 -6.22
CA THR A 915 32.85 -27.73 -6.75
C THR A 915 33.56 -28.54 -5.66
N HIS A 916 33.74 -27.99 -4.48
CA HIS A 916 34.30 -28.68 -3.33
C HIS A 916 33.55 -29.98 -3.01
N LYS A 917 32.22 -29.91 -2.90
CA LYS A 917 31.35 -31.05 -2.64
C LYS A 917 31.52 -32.14 -3.71
N ARG A 918 31.46 -31.77 -5.03
CA ARG A 918 31.58 -32.71 -6.12
C ARG A 918 32.96 -33.41 -6.14
N ILE A 919 34.02 -32.68 -5.77
CA ILE A 919 35.37 -33.28 -5.70
C ILE A 919 35.46 -34.23 -4.51
N MET A 920 34.84 -33.88 -3.36
CA MET A 920 34.83 -34.76 -2.18
C MET A 920 33.96 -36.01 -2.37
N GLU A 921 32.91 -35.95 -3.16
CA GLU A 921 32.02 -37.04 -3.51
C GLU A 921 32.65 -38.02 -4.50
N SER A 922 33.75 -37.65 -5.17
CA SER A 922 34.44 -38.54 -6.15
C SER A 922 35.12 -39.70 -5.44
N PRO A 923 34.87 -40.97 -5.83
CA PRO A 923 35.54 -42.13 -5.29
C PRO A 923 36.77 -42.55 -6.11
N PRO A 924 38.01 -42.64 -5.56
CA PRO A 924 38.41 -42.13 -4.25
C PRO A 924 38.58 -40.61 -4.24
N PRO A 925 38.45 -39.92 -3.08
CA PRO A 925 38.71 -38.51 -2.95
C PRO A 925 40.11 -38.13 -3.49
N ILE A 926 40.20 -37.00 -4.20
CA ILE A 926 41.44 -36.49 -4.78
C ILE A 926 42.45 -36.11 -3.69
N ALA A 927 42.00 -35.50 -2.62
CA ALA A 927 42.72 -35.13 -1.44
C ALA A 927 41.75 -34.91 -0.26
N ASP A 928 42.27 -34.63 0.93
CA ASP A 928 41.42 -34.23 2.08
C ASP A 928 40.77 -32.86 1.88
N ALA A 929 39.69 -32.59 2.61
CA ALA A 929 38.88 -31.39 2.47
C ALA A 929 39.66 -30.05 2.65
N VAL A 930 40.68 -30.05 3.53
CA VAL A 930 41.50 -28.86 3.77
C VAL A 930 42.40 -28.58 2.58
N THR A 931 43.01 -29.62 2.02
CA THR A 931 43.86 -29.54 0.83
C THR A 931 43.04 -29.11 -0.40
N ILE A 932 41.85 -29.69 -0.60
CA ILE A 932 40.93 -29.29 -1.68
C ILE A 932 40.52 -27.83 -1.52
N HIS A 933 40.21 -27.40 -0.30
CA HIS A 933 39.88 -26.01 -0.06
C HIS A 933 41.02 -25.05 -0.47
N LYS A 934 42.27 -25.33 -0.11
CA LYS A 934 43.43 -24.50 -0.46
C LYS A 934 43.65 -24.46 -1.97
N ILE A 935 43.54 -25.61 -2.66
CA ILE A 935 43.67 -25.70 -4.10
C ILE A 935 42.57 -24.84 -4.77
N LEU A 936 41.32 -24.98 -4.35
CA LEU A 936 40.20 -24.26 -4.95
C LEU A 936 40.23 -22.77 -4.69
N MET A 937 40.71 -22.33 -3.49
CA MET A 937 40.90 -20.89 -3.20
C MET A 937 41.99 -20.27 -4.09
N ASP A 938 43.09 -20.97 -4.31
CA ASP A 938 44.16 -20.49 -5.19
C ASP A 938 43.70 -20.41 -6.65
N VAL A 939 42.96 -21.41 -7.12
CA VAL A 939 42.35 -21.39 -8.46
C VAL A 939 41.30 -20.27 -8.59
N LYS A 940 40.46 -20.07 -7.58
CA LYS A 940 39.45 -19.00 -7.54
C LYS A 940 40.09 -17.64 -7.77
N ASN A 941 41.12 -17.31 -6.98
CA ASN A 941 41.77 -16.01 -7.04
C ASN A 941 42.35 -15.73 -8.44
N HIS A 942 43.01 -16.74 -9.06
CA HIS A 942 43.54 -16.61 -10.40
C HIS A 942 42.44 -16.54 -11.47
N ALA A 943 41.38 -17.33 -11.33
CA ALA A 943 40.24 -17.30 -12.23
C ALA A 943 39.53 -15.95 -12.22
N ASP A 944 39.21 -15.43 -11.03
CA ASP A 944 38.54 -14.13 -10.86
C ASP A 944 39.38 -12.98 -11.44
N ASP A 945 40.71 -13.01 -11.23
CA ASP A 945 41.62 -12.00 -11.81
C ASP A 945 41.70 -12.12 -13.32
N THR A 946 41.72 -13.33 -13.87
CA THR A 946 41.82 -13.57 -15.33
C THR A 946 40.49 -13.16 -16.02
N ILE A 947 39.34 -13.48 -15.45
CA ILE A 947 38.02 -13.08 -15.93
C ILE A 947 37.89 -11.56 -15.93
N ALA A 948 38.31 -10.90 -14.81
CA ALA A 948 38.25 -9.48 -14.70
C ALA A 948 39.04 -8.72 -15.80
N HIS A 949 40.12 -9.33 -16.33
CA HIS A 949 40.90 -8.74 -17.39
C HIS A 949 40.48 -9.20 -18.82
N ASN A 950 39.73 -10.28 -18.93
CA ASN A 950 39.32 -10.84 -20.23
C ASN A 950 37.94 -11.51 -20.13
N GLU A 951 36.88 -10.70 -20.18
CA GLU A 951 35.47 -11.14 -20.05
C GLU A 951 35.06 -12.12 -21.17
N SER A 952 35.58 -11.95 -22.37
CA SER A 952 35.27 -12.82 -23.53
C SER A 952 35.70 -14.27 -23.32
N MET A 953 36.46 -14.54 -22.26
CA MET A 953 36.86 -15.88 -21.87
C MET A 953 35.68 -16.78 -21.53
N LEU A 954 34.60 -16.20 -21.03
CA LEU A 954 33.35 -16.89 -20.69
C LEU A 954 32.42 -17.10 -21.91
N ASP A 955 32.78 -16.63 -23.11
CA ASP A 955 31.96 -16.85 -24.32
C ASP A 955 32.27 -18.22 -24.97
N ASN A 956 33.36 -18.87 -24.58
CA ASN A 956 33.78 -20.17 -25.13
C ASN A 956 34.26 -21.10 -24.00
N GLU A 957 33.45 -22.10 -23.69
CA GLU A 957 33.71 -23.08 -22.62
C GLU A 957 35.06 -23.82 -22.82
N ALA A 958 35.38 -24.24 -24.06
CA ALA A 958 36.63 -24.94 -24.35
C ALA A 958 37.86 -24.06 -24.14
N TYR A 959 37.74 -22.76 -24.38
CA TYR A 959 38.80 -21.80 -24.12
C TYR A 959 38.96 -21.55 -22.60
N PHE A 960 37.87 -21.41 -21.86
CA PHE A 960 37.86 -21.25 -20.41
C PHE A 960 38.54 -22.46 -19.73
N ILE A 961 38.11 -23.68 -20.08
CA ILE A 961 38.70 -24.94 -19.59
C ILE A 961 40.22 -24.96 -19.80
N LYS A 962 40.67 -24.65 -21.04
CA LYS A 962 42.09 -24.67 -21.36
C LYS A 962 42.89 -23.63 -20.58
N THR A 963 42.30 -22.52 -20.24
CA THR A 963 42.92 -21.43 -19.48
C THR A 963 43.03 -21.75 -18.00
N LEU A 964 42.07 -22.49 -17.39
CA LEU A 964 42.10 -22.89 -15.99
C LEU A 964 43.08 -24.03 -15.69
N GLN A 965 43.35 -24.95 -16.61
CA GLN A 965 44.21 -26.11 -16.36
C GLN A 965 45.58 -25.79 -15.79
N PRO A 966 46.36 -24.79 -16.29
CA PRO A 966 47.62 -24.39 -15.69
C PRO A 966 47.51 -23.94 -14.24
N PHE A 967 46.45 -23.23 -13.89
CA PHE A 967 46.22 -22.75 -12.52
C PHE A 967 45.91 -23.91 -11.58
N ILE A 968 45.07 -24.87 -12.00
CA ILE A 968 44.79 -26.10 -11.24
C ILE A 968 46.06 -26.92 -11.00
N ILE A 969 46.85 -27.09 -12.03
CA ILE A 969 48.11 -27.84 -11.92
C ILE A 969 49.07 -27.13 -10.95
N ASN A 970 49.18 -25.83 -11.03
CA ASN A 970 50.05 -25.04 -10.17
C ASN A 970 49.59 -25.07 -8.72
N ALA A 971 48.32 -24.89 -8.46
CA ALA A 971 47.72 -24.97 -7.13
C ALA A 971 47.92 -26.34 -6.49
N CYS A 972 47.74 -27.42 -7.25
CA CYS A 972 48.03 -28.79 -6.79
C CYS A 972 49.51 -29.00 -6.46
N LYS A 973 50.44 -28.47 -7.27
CA LYS A 973 51.88 -28.52 -6.98
C LYS A 973 52.22 -27.74 -5.70
N THR A 974 51.68 -26.57 -5.51
CA THR A 974 51.90 -25.75 -4.32
C THR A 974 51.45 -26.48 -3.04
N GLN A 975 50.39 -27.27 -3.09
CA GLN A 975 49.91 -28.07 -1.97
C GLN A 975 50.54 -29.49 -1.92
N ALA A 976 51.60 -29.73 -2.69
CA ALA A 976 52.29 -31.02 -2.78
C ALA A 976 51.36 -32.22 -3.08
N THR A 977 50.23 -31.98 -3.76
CA THR A 977 49.24 -32.99 -4.07
C THR A 977 49.64 -33.68 -5.39
N LYS A 978 49.79 -35.01 -5.35
CA LYS A 978 50.01 -35.81 -6.58
C LYS A 978 48.68 -35.98 -7.29
N ILE A 979 48.55 -35.30 -8.43
CA ILE A 979 47.35 -35.32 -9.25
C ILE A 979 47.69 -35.87 -10.66
N ASN A 980 46.83 -36.68 -11.22
CA ASN A 980 46.94 -37.13 -12.62
C ASN A 980 46.08 -36.24 -13.56
N ILE A 981 46.32 -36.37 -14.86
CA ILE A 981 45.62 -35.56 -15.89
C ILE A 981 44.13 -35.77 -15.85
N ALA A 982 43.62 -36.96 -15.54
CA ALA A 982 42.18 -37.22 -15.41
C ALA A 982 41.56 -36.45 -14.27
N GLN A 983 42.22 -36.37 -13.13
CA GLN A 983 41.79 -35.63 -11.95
C GLN A 983 41.83 -34.09 -12.19
N VAL A 984 42.87 -33.58 -12.88
CA VAL A 984 42.90 -32.17 -13.32
C VAL A 984 41.70 -31.84 -14.21
N LYS A 985 41.42 -32.68 -15.22
CA LYS A 985 40.23 -32.49 -16.06
C LYS A 985 38.93 -32.57 -15.29
N PHE A 986 38.85 -33.40 -14.28
CA PHE A 986 37.66 -33.52 -13.45
C PHE A 986 37.42 -32.25 -12.60
N ILE A 987 38.46 -31.73 -11.96
CA ILE A 987 38.37 -30.46 -11.22
C ILE A 987 38.01 -29.32 -12.16
N ASP A 988 38.64 -29.24 -13.32
CA ASP A 988 38.40 -28.24 -14.34
C ASP A 988 36.94 -28.26 -14.85
N MET A 989 36.47 -29.47 -15.15
CA MET A 989 35.07 -29.67 -15.54
C MET A 989 34.10 -29.23 -14.45
N CYS A 990 34.35 -29.57 -13.18
CA CYS A 990 33.49 -29.15 -12.08
C CYS A 990 33.44 -27.61 -11.94
N ILE A 991 34.60 -26.95 -12.04
CA ILE A 991 34.66 -25.47 -11.94
C ILE A 991 33.96 -24.85 -13.16
N SER A 992 34.32 -25.28 -14.38
CA SER A 992 33.76 -24.74 -15.63
C SER A 992 32.23 -24.89 -15.66
N GLN A 993 31.74 -26.06 -15.30
CA GLN A 993 30.32 -26.36 -15.27
C GLN A 993 29.55 -25.41 -14.33
N GLU A 994 30.13 -25.00 -13.21
CA GLU A 994 29.49 -24.05 -12.30
C GLU A 994 29.49 -22.60 -12.86
N TYR A 995 30.58 -22.15 -13.49
CA TYR A 995 30.63 -20.83 -14.15
C TYR A 995 29.63 -20.72 -15.31
N PHE A 996 29.57 -21.73 -16.19
CA PHE A 996 28.63 -21.73 -17.32
C PHE A 996 27.19 -21.98 -16.89
N THR A 997 26.98 -22.77 -15.84
CA THR A 997 25.65 -22.88 -15.23
C THR A 997 25.17 -21.51 -14.68
N GLU A 998 26.03 -20.79 -13.98
CA GLU A 998 25.69 -19.46 -13.47
C GLU A 998 25.36 -18.48 -14.61
N ARG A 999 26.15 -18.47 -15.65
CA ARG A 999 25.96 -17.63 -16.85
C ARG A 999 24.63 -17.96 -17.56
N ASN A 1000 24.33 -19.22 -17.77
CA ASN A 1000 23.08 -19.68 -18.39
C ASN A 1000 21.84 -19.48 -17.51
N TRP A 1001 22.01 -19.29 -16.23
CA TRP A 1001 20.89 -18.97 -15.32
C TRP A 1001 20.65 -17.48 -15.17
N ALA A 1002 21.63 -16.68 -15.47
CA ALA A 1002 21.44 -15.23 -15.63
C ALA A 1002 20.71 -14.91 -16.94
N SER A 1003 20.76 -15.83 -17.93
CA SER A 1003 19.91 -15.79 -19.12
C SER A 1003 18.54 -16.44 -18.84
#